data_bc20d93e633d2fd819e7128eff703746
#
_entry.id   bc20d93e633d2fd819e7128eff703746
#
_cell.length_a   1.000
_cell.length_b   1.000
_cell.length_c   1.000
_cell.angle_alpha   90.00
_cell.angle_beta   90.00
_cell.angle_gamma   90.00
#
_symmetry.space_group_name_H-M   'P 1'
#
loop_
_entity.id
_entity.type
_entity.pdbx_description
1 polymer ?
#
loop_
_entity_poly.entity_id
_entity_poly.type
_entity_poly.pdbx_seq_one_letter_code
_entity_poly.pdbx_strand_id
1 'polypeptide(L)'
;MGAPQVLNRKRLRTHPLPRTVLTVSKQYLRQSTRNQQTMIETTEIEQRVVRKNELPAPLIPLEHLAWNYWWSWAADGASVFRDLDSEIWEECEHNPRQLLAKTSAYRLAEAATDPVYLERVRRLNASFEAYMTAPPHLQNIAITPEHPVAYFCAEFGVHTSLPLYSGGLGILAGDHLKSASDLGLPLVAVGLLYRYGYFRQRLRKDGWQEEHYGETFPKDLPIHLIKNADDTPLRIEVLIRERNVLAQVWRADVGRVPLYLLDTNIPENAETDRWVTGHLYGGDRETRIVQEMLLGVGGVRLLRRLGVSPHVFHLNEGHSAFLTLELAREIVQSEQQPFTAAMERVKHQCVFTTHTPVAAGNDEFDASLVTRAFGPGYFKELGLTEDEFLALGRVEPANKTERYGLTPLAIRMCRSTNGVSRKHGEVSRALWQKLWVEKKLEDVPISYITNGVHAPTWISPLLRDLFEKHVGQDWETRLRNPDAWSAAVASIPDEEIWNAHLRLKERLVAFIRHRSLQRRIAAGENADYIDAATTMFDPAALTIGFARRVAGYKRWNLIVTDPQRLLTIINDADRPVQFVFAGKAHPQDEGSKLVLQQLAQWKYDPAVRQRAVFLEDYDQEIARQLVQSVDVWLNVPRRPQEASGTSGEKVAINGGLNLSILDGWWLEGYDGTNGFAIGNGNDGADVSKIDALDAESLYRTLELEVVPLFYHREADGIPHHWIAMMKRAIQTLAPKYNSDRMVEEYAHKVYSENVL
;
A
#
# COMPACT_ATOMS: atom_id res chain seq x y z
N MET A 1 -29.25 -3.81 63.06
CA MET A 1 -28.62 -4.14 64.35
C MET A 1 -27.30 -4.78 64.03
N GLY A 2 -26.18 -4.31 64.65
CA GLY A 2 -24.85 -4.89 64.53
C GLY A 2 -23.83 -3.95 63.85
N ALA A 3 -23.19 -3.12 64.65
CA ALA A 3 -22.15 -2.17 64.30
C ALA A 3 -20.77 -2.84 64.17
N PRO A 4 -19.78 -2.15 63.61
CA PRO A 4 -18.53 -2.75 63.13
C PRO A 4 -17.45 -2.79 64.26
N GLN A 5 -16.62 -3.82 64.18
CA GLN A 5 -15.42 -3.95 65.02
C GLN A 5 -14.23 -3.23 64.41
N VAL A 6 -13.62 -2.40 65.21
CA VAL A 6 -12.34 -1.70 65.05
C VAL A 6 -11.18 -2.70 65.13
N LEU A 7 -10.27 -2.76 64.20
CA LEU A 7 -9.02 -3.51 64.31
C LEU A 7 -7.79 -2.58 64.27
N ASN A 8 -7.04 -2.72 65.33
CA ASN A 8 -5.84 -2.04 65.79
C ASN A 8 -4.72 -1.87 64.70
N ARG A 9 -4.17 -0.65 64.63
CA ARG A 9 -2.87 -0.33 64.07
C ARG A 9 -1.73 -0.92 64.87
N LYS A 10 -1.01 -1.90 64.40
CA LYS A 10 0.32 -2.26 64.88
C LYS A 10 1.38 -1.46 64.11
N ARG A 11 2.16 -0.69 64.88
CA ARG A 11 3.38 0.00 64.43
C ARG A 11 4.42 -1.05 64.00
N LEU A 12 4.85 -1.01 62.75
CA LEU A 12 6.03 -1.72 62.26
C LEU A 12 7.29 -0.89 62.61
N ARG A 13 8.17 -1.48 63.42
CA ARG A 13 9.50 -0.95 63.71
C ARG A 13 10.36 -1.04 62.46
N THR A 14 10.97 0.08 62.05
CA THR A 14 12.00 0.14 61.00
C THR A 14 13.31 -0.43 61.54
N HIS A 15 13.75 -1.55 60.99
CA HIS A 15 15.13 -2.01 61.14
C HIS A 15 16.01 -1.37 60.06
N PRO A 16 17.24 -0.95 60.34
CA PRO A 16 18.15 -0.41 59.35
C PRO A 16 18.68 -1.54 58.44
N LEU A 17 18.66 -1.30 57.13
CA LEU A 17 19.23 -2.19 56.11
C LEU A 17 20.73 -2.41 56.31
N PRO A 18 21.27 -3.60 56.02
CA PRO A 18 22.70 -3.91 56.18
C PRO A 18 23.56 -3.07 55.24
N ARG A 19 24.73 -2.64 55.70
CA ARG A 19 25.73 -1.82 54.92
C ARG A 19 26.15 -2.45 53.56
N THR A 20 25.93 -3.74 53.37
CA THR A 20 26.25 -4.49 52.15
C THR A 20 25.40 -4.08 50.94
N VAL A 21 24.15 -3.63 51.12
CA VAL A 21 23.26 -3.23 50.01
C VAL A 21 23.67 -1.86 49.41
N LEU A 22 24.23 -1.00 50.24
CA LEU A 22 24.74 0.31 49.78
C LEU A 22 26.03 0.21 48.93
N THR A 23 26.81 -0.85 49.11
CA THR A 23 28.05 -1.08 48.34
C THR A 23 27.74 -1.66 46.96
N VAL A 24 26.73 -2.53 46.85
CA VAL A 24 26.30 -3.13 45.59
C VAL A 24 25.62 -2.09 44.69
N SER A 25 24.77 -1.20 45.27
CA SER A 25 24.13 -0.16 44.48
C SER A 25 25.13 0.90 43.94
N LYS A 26 26.19 1.22 44.70
CA LYS A 26 27.26 2.12 44.22
C LYS A 26 28.14 1.46 43.15
N GLN A 27 28.30 0.16 43.19
CA GLN A 27 29.05 -0.58 42.17
C GLN A 27 28.24 -0.69 40.88
N TYR A 28 26.91 -0.90 40.97
CA TYR A 28 26.00 -0.93 39.83
C TYR A 28 25.88 0.44 39.16
N LEU A 29 25.78 1.53 39.92
CA LEU A 29 25.77 2.90 39.38
C LEU A 29 27.11 3.30 38.72
N ARG A 30 28.25 2.84 39.26
CA ARG A 30 29.57 3.05 38.62
C ARG A 30 29.79 2.21 37.36
N GLN A 31 29.20 1.02 37.29
CA GLN A 31 29.21 0.18 36.11
C GLN A 31 28.28 0.71 35.01
N SER A 32 27.09 1.21 35.39
CA SER A 32 26.15 1.86 34.49
C SER A 32 26.72 3.14 33.88
N THR A 33 27.35 4.00 34.68
CA THR A 33 28.02 5.23 34.15
C THR A 33 29.25 4.91 33.30
N ARG A 34 29.99 3.85 33.63
CA ARG A 34 31.13 3.42 32.82
C ARG A 34 30.67 2.81 31.49
N ASN A 35 29.58 2.04 31.52
CA ASN A 35 28.96 1.51 30.29
C ASN A 35 28.33 2.61 29.43
N GLN A 36 27.73 3.65 30.03
CA GLN A 36 27.24 4.82 29.29
C GLN A 36 28.38 5.63 28.70
N GLN A 37 29.49 5.85 29.41
CA GLN A 37 30.66 6.52 28.86
C GLN A 37 31.33 5.67 27.77
N THR A 38 31.47 4.35 27.94
CA THR A 38 31.99 3.46 26.91
C THR A 38 31.07 3.40 25.68
N MET A 39 29.73 3.38 25.87
CA MET A 39 28.76 3.50 24.76
C MET A 39 28.86 4.85 24.06
N ILE A 40 29.03 5.97 24.80
CA ILE A 40 29.19 7.30 24.21
C ILE A 40 30.53 7.38 23.44
N GLU A 41 31.61 6.85 24.01
CA GLU A 41 32.91 6.78 23.32
C GLU A 41 32.90 5.82 22.12
N THR A 42 32.19 4.67 22.21
CA THR A 42 32.01 3.75 21.08
C THR A 42 31.15 4.39 19.99
N THR A 43 30.08 5.11 20.36
CA THR A 43 29.23 5.83 19.40
C THR A 43 29.98 7.01 18.75
N GLU A 44 30.84 7.73 19.49
CA GLU A 44 31.71 8.78 18.91
C GLU A 44 32.86 8.19 18.06
N ILE A 45 33.37 7.02 18.41
CA ILE A 45 34.38 6.30 17.61
C ILE A 45 33.73 5.69 16.37
N GLU A 46 32.51 5.12 16.46
CA GLU A 46 31.74 4.69 15.30
C GLU A 46 31.33 5.85 14.40
N GLN A 47 30.97 7.00 14.95
CA GLN A 47 30.73 8.23 14.17
C GLN A 47 32.02 8.82 13.55
N ARG A 48 33.21 8.56 14.10
CA ARG A 48 34.51 8.99 13.51
C ARG A 48 35.08 7.99 12.52
N VAL A 49 34.64 6.73 12.51
CA VAL A 49 35.11 5.66 11.59
C VAL A 49 34.21 5.49 10.38
N VAL A 50 32.97 6.03 10.38
CA VAL A 50 32.21 6.20 9.13
C VAL A 50 32.80 7.42 8.38
N ARG A 51 34.07 7.31 7.96
CA ARG A 51 34.49 7.96 6.71
C ARG A 51 33.51 7.43 5.66
N LYS A 52 32.69 8.33 5.09
CA LYS A 52 31.97 8.12 3.84
C LYS A 52 32.87 7.23 2.97
N ASN A 53 32.54 5.96 2.79
CA ASN A 53 33.23 5.14 1.81
C ASN A 53 32.94 5.83 0.49
N GLU A 54 33.91 6.59 -0.04
CA GLU A 54 33.77 7.18 -1.36
C GLU A 54 33.62 5.99 -2.31
N LEU A 55 32.50 5.95 -3.02
CA LEU A 55 32.29 4.91 -4.01
C LEU A 55 33.42 4.96 -5.03
N PRO A 56 34.01 3.82 -5.39
CA PRO A 56 34.93 3.75 -6.52
C PRO A 56 34.31 4.39 -7.76
N ALA A 57 35.08 5.15 -8.52
CA ALA A 57 34.60 5.92 -9.67
C ALA A 57 33.69 5.12 -10.64
N PRO A 58 33.94 3.82 -10.96
CA PRO A 58 33.06 3.03 -11.83
C PRO A 58 31.68 2.75 -11.22
N LEU A 59 31.49 2.88 -9.89
CA LEU A 59 30.25 2.61 -9.16
C LEU A 59 29.43 3.88 -8.84
N ILE A 60 29.95 5.08 -9.13
CA ILE A 60 29.24 6.36 -8.92
C ILE A 60 27.82 6.34 -9.50
N PRO A 61 27.54 5.75 -10.68
CA PRO A 61 26.18 5.69 -11.22
C PRO A 61 25.18 5.05 -10.26
N LEU A 62 25.59 4.10 -9.41
CA LEU A 62 24.71 3.49 -8.41
C LEU A 62 24.21 4.49 -7.37
N GLU A 63 25.01 5.51 -7.03
CA GLU A 63 24.59 6.56 -6.11
C GLU A 63 23.44 7.38 -6.72
N HIS A 64 23.53 7.76 -7.99
CA HIS A 64 22.46 8.47 -8.68
C HIS A 64 21.18 7.64 -8.78
N LEU A 65 21.32 6.37 -9.15
CA LEU A 65 20.19 5.45 -9.25
C LEU A 65 19.52 5.21 -7.89
N ALA A 66 20.30 5.15 -6.79
CA ALA A 66 19.79 4.92 -5.44
C ALA A 66 18.86 6.04 -4.92
N TRP A 67 18.93 7.23 -5.48
CA TRP A 67 18.09 8.36 -5.10
C TRP A 67 16.74 8.42 -5.84
N ASN A 68 16.53 7.63 -6.90
CA ASN A 68 15.32 7.62 -7.68
C ASN A 68 14.71 6.23 -7.71
N TYR A 69 13.46 6.09 -7.31
CA TYR A 69 12.77 4.79 -7.20
C TYR A 69 12.53 4.09 -8.55
N TRP A 70 12.88 4.68 -9.70
CA TRP A 70 12.75 4.07 -11.02
C TRP A 70 13.41 2.69 -11.10
N TRP A 71 14.55 2.48 -10.47
CA TRP A 71 15.23 1.18 -10.44
C TRP A 71 14.33 0.04 -9.93
N SER A 72 13.31 0.36 -9.10
CA SER A 72 12.46 -0.67 -8.46
C SER A 72 11.51 -1.37 -9.44
N TRP A 73 11.30 -0.82 -10.61
CA TRP A 73 10.50 -1.43 -11.68
C TRP A 73 11.25 -1.57 -13.01
N ALA A 74 12.41 -0.98 -13.15
CA ALA A 74 13.26 -1.14 -14.31
C ALA A 74 13.76 -2.58 -14.45
N ALA A 75 13.89 -3.04 -15.68
CA ALA A 75 14.55 -4.31 -15.94
C ALA A 75 15.96 -4.32 -15.35
N ASP A 76 16.33 -5.40 -14.65
CA ASP A 76 17.62 -5.57 -13.98
C ASP A 76 17.92 -4.57 -12.82
N GLY A 77 17.03 -3.61 -12.54
CA GLY A 77 17.29 -2.56 -11.55
C GLY A 77 17.55 -3.09 -10.14
N ALA A 78 16.62 -3.85 -9.58
CA ALA A 78 16.79 -4.45 -8.25
C ALA A 78 17.94 -5.47 -8.20
N SER A 79 18.18 -6.23 -9.28
CA SER A 79 19.23 -7.24 -9.33
C SER A 79 20.64 -6.64 -9.34
N VAL A 80 20.84 -5.47 -9.94
CA VAL A 80 22.13 -4.77 -9.90
C VAL A 80 22.50 -4.39 -8.46
N PHE A 81 21.56 -3.90 -7.67
CA PHE A 81 21.81 -3.61 -6.25
C PHE A 81 22.00 -4.88 -5.42
N ARG A 82 21.12 -5.88 -5.57
CA ARG A 82 21.23 -7.15 -4.85
C ARG A 82 22.57 -7.84 -5.10
N ASP A 83 23.06 -7.85 -6.35
CA ASP A 83 24.27 -8.58 -6.72
C ASP A 83 25.55 -7.84 -6.30
N LEU A 84 25.46 -6.58 -5.87
CA LEU A 84 26.55 -5.88 -5.19
C LEU A 84 26.90 -6.54 -3.85
N ASP A 85 25.89 -6.80 -3.01
CA ASP A 85 25.99 -7.49 -1.72
C ASP A 85 24.62 -8.01 -1.30
N SER A 86 24.35 -9.28 -1.56
CA SER A 86 23.02 -9.86 -1.34
C SER A 86 22.65 -9.97 0.14
N GLU A 87 23.62 -10.16 1.03
CA GLU A 87 23.39 -10.26 2.48
C GLU A 87 22.99 -8.89 3.05
N ILE A 88 23.75 -7.86 2.74
CA ILE A 88 23.43 -6.48 3.14
C ILE A 88 22.13 -5.99 2.47
N TRP A 89 21.84 -6.42 1.24
CA TRP A 89 20.60 -6.09 0.56
C TRP A 89 19.35 -6.57 1.32
N GLU A 90 19.38 -7.80 1.80
CA GLU A 90 18.31 -8.35 2.64
C GLU A 90 18.27 -7.66 4.03
N GLU A 91 19.45 -7.46 4.67
CA GLU A 91 19.55 -6.80 5.97
C GLU A 91 18.96 -5.37 5.96
N CYS A 92 19.19 -4.61 4.89
CA CYS A 92 18.71 -3.23 4.77
C CYS A 92 17.32 -3.13 4.12
N GLU A 93 16.58 -4.23 4.01
CA GLU A 93 15.22 -4.28 3.47
C GLU A 93 15.12 -3.65 2.08
N HIS A 94 16.09 -4.01 1.23
CA HIS A 94 16.16 -3.57 -0.16
C HIS A 94 16.31 -2.04 -0.32
N ASN A 95 16.92 -1.37 0.66
CA ASN A 95 17.22 0.05 0.59
C ASN A 95 18.59 0.29 -0.07
N PRO A 96 18.66 0.82 -1.30
CA PRO A 96 19.91 0.94 -2.04
C PRO A 96 20.89 1.93 -1.39
N ARG A 97 20.40 2.96 -0.72
CA ARG A 97 21.27 3.92 -0.01
C ARG A 97 21.95 3.28 1.18
N GLN A 98 21.18 2.53 1.99
CA GLN A 98 21.75 1.79 3.12
C GLN A 98 22.70 0.69 2.63
N LEU A 99 22.35 -0.01 1.53
CA LEU A 99 23.25 -0.97 0.89
C LEU A 99 24.61 -0.32 0.58
N LEU A 100 24.62 0.77 -0.17
CA LEU A 100 25.88 1.47 -0.55
C LEU A 100 26.67 1.96 0.67
N ALA A 101 25.98 2.38 1.75
CA ALA A 101 26.62 2.86 2.97
C ALA A 101 27.20 1.72 3.83
N LYS A 102 26.59 0.54 3.83
CA LYS A 102 26.98 -0.62 4.68
C LYS A 102 27.91 -1.59 3.96
N THR A 103 27.88 -1.65 2.63
CA THR A 103 28.75 -2.55 1.85
C THR A 103 30.23 -2.24 2.15
N SER A 104 31.02 -3.26 2.43
CA SER A 104 32.42 -3.14 2.79
C SER A 104 33.27 -2.54 1.66
N ALA A 105 34.32 -1.78 2.02
CA ALA A 105 35.25 -1.21 1.02
C ALA A 105 35.91 -2.28 0.15
N TYR A 106 36.14 -3.47 0.71
CA TYR A 106 36.67 -4.63 -0.04
C TYR A 106 35.69 -5.06 -1.12
N ARG A 107 34.41 -5.26 -0.78
CA ARG A 107 33.37 -5.69 -1.73
C ARG A 107 33.11 -4.62 -2.81
N LEU A 108 33.14 -3.33 -2.44
CA LEU A 108 33.05 -2.22 -3.39
C LEU A 108 34.24 -2.23 -4.39
N ALA A 109 35.46 -2.47 -3.89
CA ALA A 109 36.64 -2.54 -4.75
C ALA A 109 36.60 -3.75 -5.69
N GLU A 110 36.13 -4.91 -5.21
CA GLU A 110 35.93 -6.11 -6.03
C GLU A 110 34.91 -5.83 -7.14
N ALA A 111 33.73 -5.32 -6.82
CA ALA A 111 32.69 -4.96 -7.78
C ALA A 111 33.16 -3.92 -8.82
N ALA A 112 34.02 -2.97 -8.39
CA ALA A 112 34.59 -1.95 -9.27
C ALA A 112 35.63 -2.49 -10.27
N THR A 113 36.04 -3.75 -10.15
CA THR A 113 36.96 -4.42 -11.07
C THR A 113 36.29 -5.53 -11.88
N ASP A 114 35.03 -5.89 -11.58
CA ASP A 114 34.27 -6.89 -12.33
C ASP A 114 33.67 -6.26 -13.63
N PRO A 115 34.19 -6.63 -14.81
CA PRO A 115 33.73 -6.04 -16.06
C PRO A 115 32.29 -6.41 -16.40
N VAL A 116 31.79 -7.59 -15.97
CA VAL A 116 30.40 -8.03 -16.22
C VAL A 116 29.44 -7.21 -15.37
N TYR A 117 29.76 -7.04 -14.10
CA TYR A 117 28.96 -6.22 -13.20
C TYR A 117 28.93 -4.74 -13.63
N LEU A 118 30.09 -4.17 -13.97
CA LEU A 118 30.20 -2.79 -14.45
C LEU A 118 29.43 -2.53 -15.75
N GLU A 119 29.36 -3.51 -16.63
CA GLU A 119 28.56 -3.37 -17.85
C GLU A 119 27.06 -3.29 -17.53
N ARG A 120 26.58 -4.08 -16.58
CA ARG A 120 25.19 -4.01 -16.11
C ARG A 120 24.88 -2.65 -15.45
N VAL A 121 25.79 -2.15 -14.61
CA VAL A 121 25.66 -0.80 -13.99
C VAL A 121 25.58 0.29 -15.06
N ARG A 122 26.48 0.25 -16.07
CA ARG A 122 26.49 1.23 -17.16
C ARG A 122 25.21 1.17 -17.99
N ARG A 123 24.74 -0.04 -18.33
CA ARG A 123 23.51 -0.24 -19.09
C ARG A 123 22.30 0.27 -18.31
N LEU A 124 22.17 -0.04 -17.02
CA LEU A 124 21.08 0.45 -16.19
C LEU A 124 21.07 1.98 -16.08
N ASN A 125 22.25 2.61 -15.90
CA ASN A 125 22.36 4.07 -15.86
C ASN A 125 22.00 4.71 -17.21
N ALA A 126 22.45 4.15 -18.33
CA ALA A 126 22.09 4.63 -19.66
C ALA A 126 20.57 4.51 -19.92
N SER A 127 19.96 3.42 -19.47
CA SER A 127 18.50 3.25 -19.55
C SER A 127 17.75 4.28 -18.70
N PHE A 128 18.26 4.60 -17.50
CA PHE A 128 17.69 5.64 -16.64
C PHE A 128 17.76 7.02 -17.29
N GLU A 129 18.92 7.42 -17.84
CA GLU A 129 19.10 8.69 -18.52
C GLU A 129 18.18 8.81 -19.75
N ALA A 130 18.10 7.74 -20.55
CA ALA A 130 17.18 7.67 -21.68
C ALA A 130 15.71 7.78 -21.24
N TYR A 131 15.34 7.10 -20.16
CA TYR A 131 14.00 7.17 -19.58
C TYR A 131 13.65 8.59 -19.12
N MET A 132 14.54 9.26 -18.39
CA MET A 132 14.30 10.61 -17.85
C MET A 132 14.14 11.67 -18.95
N THR A 133 14.76 11.47 -20.13
CA THR A 133 14.76 12.41 -21.25
C THR A 133 13.79 12.02 -22.36
N ALA A 134 13.15 10.85 -22.29
CA ALA A 134 12.20 10.39 -23.31
C ALA A 134 10.97 11.32 -23.38
N PRO A 135 10.44 11.58 -24.60
CA PRO A 135 9.23 12.39 -24.76
C PRO A 135 8.03 11.74 -24.06
N PRO A 136 7.03 12.54 -23.61
CA PRO A 136 5.82 11.99 -23.04
C PRO A 136 5.02 11.17 -24.06
N HIS A 137 4.43 10.07 -23.59
CA HIS A 137 3.54 9.24 -24.42
C HIS A 137 2.14 9.85 -24.55
N LEU A 138 1.69 10.58 -23.52
CA LEU A 138 0.39 11.24 -23.53
C LEU A 138 0.40 12.45 -24.44
N GLN A 139 -0.59 12.51 -25.33
CA GLN A 139 -0.76 13.62 -26.27
C GLN A 139 -2.18 14.20 -26.14
N ASN A 140 -2.35 15.44 -26.61
CA ASN A 140 -3.65 16.13 -26.59
C ASN A 140 -4.31 16.22 -25.21
N ILE A 141 -3.50 16.48 -24.17
CA ILE A 141 -3.97 16.77 -22.80
C ILE A 141 -3.69 18.22 -22.45
N ALA A 142 -4.51 18.79 -21.56
CA ALA A 142 -4.35 20.18 -21.09
C ALA A 142 -3.23 20.33 -20.04
N ILE A 143 -2.68 19.23 -19.54
CA ILE A 143 -1.68 19.19 -18.49
C ILE A 143 -0.29 19.48 -19.05
N THR A 144 0.42 20.43 -18.46
CA THR A 144 1.80 20.79 -18.85
C THR A 144 2.74 20.76 -17.64
N PRO A 145 4.06 20.76 -17.85
CA PRO A 145 5.02 20.86 -16.73
C PRO A 145 4.85 22.12 -15.87
N GLU A 146 4.39 23.23 -16.45
CA GLU A 146 4.11 24.50 -15.75
C GLU A 146 2.82 24.42 -14.95
N HIS A 147 1.86 23.60 -15.42
CA HIS A 147 0.55 23.38 -14.81
C HIS A 147 0.26 21.89 -14.65
N PRO A 148 0.98 21.21 -13.73
CA PRO A 148 0.86 19.76 -13.53
C PRO A 148 -0.44 19.37 -12.81
N VAL A 149 -0.69 18.08 -12.72
CA VAL A 149 -1.64 17.51 -11.75
C VAL A 149 -0.98 17.52 -10.37
N ALA A 150 -1.68 18.01 -9.35
CA ALA A 150 -1.30 17.82 -7.94
C ALA A 150 -2.11 16.67 -7.34
N TYR A 151 -1.44 15.55 -7.06
CA TYR A 151 -2.06 14.32 -6.57
C TYR A 151 -1.84 14.18 -5.05
N PHE A 152 -2.93 14.22 -4.28
CA PHE A 152 -2.90 14.17 -2.83
C PHE A 152 -3.37 12.81 -2.31
N CYS A 153 -2.55 12.18 -1.49
CA CYS A 153 -2.90 10.92 -0.82
C CYS A 153 -2.23 10.82 0.56
N ALA A 154 -2.93 10.19 1.52
CA ALA A 154 -2.38 9.95 2.85
C ALA A 154 -1.30 8.87 2.88
N GLU A 155 -1.26 7.97 1.89
CA GLU A 155 -0.32 6.85 1.83
C GLU A 155 0.17 6.59 0.39
N PHE A 156 1.46 6.18 0.27
CA PHE A 156 2.09 5.87 -1.01
C PHE A 156 2.94 4.60 -0.90
N GLY A 157 2.52 3.53 -1.55
CA GLY A 157 3.22 2.25 -1.61
C GLY A 157 4.15 2.16 -2.81
N VAL A 158 5.18 3.00 -2.86
CA VAL A 158 6.16 3.02 -3.97
C VAL A 158 7.10 1.81 -3.89
N HIS A 159 7.72 1.61 -2.74
CA HIS A 159 8.65 0.50 -2.48
C HIS A 159 8.74 0.22 -0.96
N THR A 160 9.16 -1.00 -0.57
CA THR A 160 9.32 -1.39 0.84
C THR A 160 10.28 -0.49 1.61
N SER A 161 11.33 0.02 0.97
CA SER A 161 12.28 0.96 1.57
C SER A 161 11.72 2.37 1.82
N LEU A 162 10.46 2.66 1.44
CA LEU A 162 9.73 3.88 1.77
C LEU A 162 8.41 3.49 2.46
N PRO A 163 8.39 3.27 3.78
CA PRO A 163 7.28 2.65 4.50
C PRO A 163 6.12 3.64 4.75
N LEU A 164 5.50 4.14 3.69
CA LEU A 164 4.42 5.15 3.70
C LEU A 164 3.06 4.57 3.31
N TYR A 165 2.83 3.28 3.46
CA TYR A 165 1.56 2.66 3.10
C TYR A 165 1.13 1.60 4.13
N SER A 166 -0.16 1.35 4.20
CA SER A 166 -0.75 0.29 5.02
C SER A 166 -1.50 -0.75 4.21
N GLY A 167 -2.12 -0.36 3.11
CA GLY A 167 -3.03 -1.20 2.34
C GLY A 167 -3.10 -0.90 0.86
N GLY A 168 -4.23 -1.32 0.24
CA GLY A 168 -4.44 -1.24 -1.20
C GLY A 168 -4.46 0.18 -1.76
N LEU A 169 -4.90 1.17 -0.97
CA LEU A 169 -4.94 2.57 -1.38
C LEU A 169 -3.53 3.10 -1.67
N GLY A 170 -2.59 2.85 -0.76
CA GLY A 170 -1.21 3.30 -0.94
C GLY A 170 -0.51 2.60 -2.10
N ILE A 171 -0.75 1.29 -2.27
CA ILE A 171 -0.21 0.54 -3.41
C ILE A 171 -0.74 1.10 -4.73
N LEU A 172 -2.04 1.41 -4.82
CA LEU A 172 -2.62 2.05 -5.99
C LEU A 172 -2.02 3.42 -6.25
N ALA A 173 -1.84 4.24 -5.20
CA ALA A 173 -1.20 5.55 -5.33
C ALA A 173 0.24 5.41 -5.84
N GLY A 174 1.02 4.45 -5.34
CA GLY A 174 2.35 4.13 -5.85
C GLY A 174 2.34 3.71 -7.32
N ASP A 175 1.43 2.81 -7.70
CA ASP A 175 1.26 2.36 -9.10
C ASP A 175 0.82 3.53 -10.02
N HIS A 176 -0.04 4.43 -9.53
CA HIS A 176 -0.44 5.65 -10.24
C HIS A 176 0.77 6.57 -10.54
N LEU A 177 1.63 6.82 -9.53
CA LEU A 177 2.82 7.64 -9.72
C LEU A 177 3.79 7.03 -10.74
N LYS A 178 4.00 5.72 -10.67
CA LYS A 178 4.88 5.00 -11.62
C LYS A 178 4.36 5.08 -13.05
N SER A 179 3.07 4.82 -13.26
CA SER A 179 2.45 4.97 -14.58
C SER A 179 2.43 6.42 -15.06
N ALA A 180 2.17 7.39 -14.18
CA ALA A 180 2.29 8.81 -14.55
C ALA A 180 3.71 9.15 -15.02
N SER A 181 4.72 8.58 -14.34
CA SER A 181 6.12 8.71 -14.75
C SER A 181 6.41 8.07 -16.10
N ASP A 182 5.96 6.81 -16.31
CA ASP A 182 6.20 6.08 -17.55
C ASP A 182 5.52 6.76 -18.76
N LEU A 183 4.30 7.25 -18.56
CA LEU A 183 3.53 7.98 -19.57
C LEU A 183 4.04 9.41 -19.81
N GLY A 184 4.89 9.93 -18.92
CA GLY A 184 5.34 11.32 -18.99
C GLY A 184 4.24 12.33 -18.65
N LEU A 185 3.23 11.95 -17.85
CA LEU A 185 2.21 12.87 -17.35
C LEU A 185 2.85 13.84 -16.36
N PRO A 186 2.81 15.17 -16.58
CA PRO A 186 3.26 16.14 -15.59
C PRO A 186 2.43 16.03 -14.30
N LEU A 187 3.03 15.49 -13.25
CA LEU A 187 2.37 15.26 -11.98
C LEU A 187 3.32 15.54 -10.82
N VAL A 188 2.80 16.17 -9.77
CA VAL A 188 3.45 16.30 -8.46
C VAL A 188 2.57 15.64 -7.42
N ALA A 189 3.17 14.85 -6.53
CA ALA A 189 2.44 14.18 -5.48
C ALA A 189 2.72 14.82 -4.12
N VAL A 190 1.72 14.83 -3.24
CA VAL A 190 1.79 15.38 -1.88
C VAL A 190 1.28 14.35 -0.87
N GLY A 191 2.09 14.10 0.16
CA GLY A 191 1.77 13.17 1.24
C GLY A 191 2.39 13.59 2.57
N LEU A 192 2.39 12.66 3.52
CA LEU A 192 2.99 12.83 4.85
C LEU A 192 4.15 11.84 5.04
N LEU A 193 5.22 12.27 5.70
CA LEU A 193 6.31 11.39 6.11
C LEU A 193 6.05 10.89 7.53
N TYR A 194 5.70 9.63 7.66
CA TYR A 194 5.40 9.03 8.97
C TYR A 194 6.67 8.51 9.65
N ARG A 195 6.86 8.91 10.90
CA ARG A 195 8.01 8.49 11.72
C ARG A 195 8.05 6.99 11.98
N TYR A 196 6.88 6.37 12.19
CA TYR A 196 6.76 4.94 12.50
C TYR A 196 6.07 4.15 11.38
N GLY A 197 5.54 4.81 10.35
CA GLY A 197 4.83 4.17 9.25
C GLY A 197 3.64 3.32 9.71
N TYR A 198 3.53 2.13 9.12
CA TYR A 198 2.59 1.11 9.55
C TYR A 198 3.34 -0.01 10.29
N PHE A 199 2.64 -0.77 11.14
CA PHE A 199 3.28 -1.75 12.02
C PHE A 199 3.83 -2.96 11.28
N ARG A 200 4.83 -3.60 11.89
CA ARG A 200 5.29 -4.96 11.58
C ARG A 200 4.51 -5.94 12.42
N GLN A 201 4.00 -7.00 11.78
CA GLN A 201 3.21 -8.02 12.43
C GLN A 201 4.10 -9.14 12.97
N ARG A 202 3.85 -9.54 14.21
CA ARG A 202 4.29 -10.81 14.77
C ARG A 202 3.11 -11.57 15.33
N LEU A 203 3.14 -12.89 15.20
CA LEU A 203 2.15 -13.74 15.84
C LEU A 203 2.79 -14.42 17.05
N ARG A 204 2.10 -14.31 18.18
CA ARG A 204 2.43 -15.08 19.38
C ARG A 204 2.22 -16.58 19.14
N LYS A 205 2.66 -17.42 20.08
CA LYS A 205 2.43 -18.88 20.02
C LYS A 205 0.96 -19.25 19.94
N ASP A 206 0.09 -18.48 20.59
CA ASP A 206 -1.36 -18.64 20.55
C ASP A 206 -2.01 -18.11 19.25
N GLY A 207 -1.21 -17.58 18.33
CA GLY A 207 -1.65 -17.02 17.06
C GLY A 207 -2.14 -15.58 17.13
N TRP A 208 -2.11 -14.94 18.31
CA TRP A 208 -2.52 -13.54 18.43
C TRP A 208 -1.54 -12.58 17.76
N GLN A 209 -2.07 -11.60 17.03
CA GLN A 209 -1.27 -10.56 16.37
C GLN A 209 -0.74 -9.55 17.38
N GLU A 210 0.56 -9.27 17.30
CA GLU A 210 1.25 -8.17 17.94
C GLU A 210 1.74 -7.16 16.90
N GLU A 211 1.65 -5.87 17.26
CA GLU A 211 2.06 -4.75 16.42
C GLU A 211 3.40 -4.18 16.91
N HIS A 212 4.42 -4.24 16.07
CA HIS A 212 5.74 -3.68 16.34
C HIS A 212 6.00 -2.49 15.42
N TYR A 213 6.25 -1.32 16.00
CA TYR A 213 6.54 -0.11 15.24
C TYR A 213 8.04 0.18 15.25
N GLY A 214 8.66 0.18 14.09
CA GLY A 214 10.04 0.60 13.91
C GLY A 214 10.12 2.08 13.57
N GLU A 215 11.07 2.80 14.15
CA GLU A 215 11.30 4.20 13.80
C GLU A 215 11.98 4.32 12.44
N THR A 216 11.43 5.15 11.59
CA THR A 216 11.99 5.48 10.26
C THR A 216 12.79 6.77 10.34
N PHE A 217 14.06 6.72 10.01
CA PHE A 217 14.93 7.89 10.00
C PHE A 217 15.03 8.45 8.58
N PRO A 218 14.59 9.67 8.32
CA PRO A 218 14.61 10.26 6.98
C PRO A 218 16.00 10.26 6.31
N LYS A 219 17.08 10.40 7.10
CA LYS A 219 18.46 10.33 6.61
C LYS A 219 18.85 9.02 5.96
N ASP A 220 18.15 7.92 6.32
CA ASP A 220 18.41 6.56 5.84
C ASP A 220 17.57 6.21 4.60
N LEU A 221 16.60 7.07 4.26
CA LEU A 221 15.72 6.90 3.11
C LEU A 221 16.30 7.60 1.85
N PRO A 222 15.95 7.14 0.65
CA PRO A 222 16.27 7.83 -0.60
C PRO A 222 15.33 9.03 -0.82
N ILE A 223 15.41 10.02 0.06
CA ILE A 223 14.64 11.26 0.04
C ILE A 223 15.52 12.47 0.34
N HIS A 224 15.22 13.62 -0.26
CA HIS A 224 15.96 14.86 -0.10
C HIS A 224 15.19 15.85 0.77
N LEU A 225 15.87 16.46 1.74
CA LEU A 225 15.32 17.60 2.47
C LEU A 225 15.30 18.83 1.56
N ILE A 226 14.13 19.41 1.38
CA ILE A 226 13.97 20.64 0.59
C ILE A 226 14.42 21.83 1.42
N LYS A 227 15.24 22.68 0.81
CA LYS A 227 15.84 23.87 1.43
C LYS A 227 15.48 25.13 0.68
N ASN A 228 15.49 26.25 1.40
CA ASN A 228 15.43 27.58 0.85
C ASN A 228 16.78 27.94 0.18
N ALA A 229 16.83 29.08 -0.51
CA ALA A 229 18.05 29.57 -1.18
C ALA A 229 19.22 29.86 -0.21
N ASP A 230 18.95 30.08 1.07
CA ASP A 230 19.94 30.31 2.13
C ASP A 230 20.38 29.00 2.83
N ASP A 231 20.11 27.86 2.23
CA ASP A 231 20.38 26.49 2.76
C ASP A 231 19.61 26.09 4.03
N THR A 232 18.69 26.92 4.51
CA THR A 232 17.81 26.57 5.61
C THR A 232 16.68 25.61 5.15
N PRO A 233 16.22 24.66 5.98
CA PRO A 233 15.11 23.80 5.63
C PRO A 233 13.84 24.58 5.30
N LEU A 234 13.16 24.22 4.20
CA LEU A 234 11.87 24.81 3.88
C LEU A 234 10.84 24.42 4.96
N ARG A 235 10.12 25.41 5.49
CA ARG A 235 9.07 25.22 6.49
C ARG A 235 7.72 25.62 5.93
N ILE A 236 6.74 24.76 6.16
CA ILE A 236 5.32 25.01 5.90
C ILE A 236 4.63 25.15 7.24
N GLU A 237 3.86 26.21 7.40
CA GLU A 237 3.14 26.53 8.63
C GLU A 237 1.64 26.28 8.43
N VAL A 238 1.02 25.56 9.38
CA VAL A 238 -0.43 25.35 9.44
C VAL A 238 -0.91 25.69 10.85
N LEU A 239 -1.91 26.59 10.94
CA LEU A 239 -2.56 26.88 12.20
C LEU A 239 -3.50 25.73 12.56
N ILE A 240 -3.18 25.01 13.65
CA ILE A 240 -3.94 23.87 14.16
C ILE A 240 -4.19 24.12 15.65
N ARG A 241 -5.48 24.14 16.07
CA ARG A 241 -5.82 24.38 17.48
C ARG A 241 -5.17 25.65 18.04
N GLU A 242 -5.20 26.73 17.26
CA GLU A 242 -4.60 28.04 17.59
C GLU A 242 -3.07 28.00 17.81
N ARG A 243 -2.39 26.93 17.39
CA ARG A 243 -0.93 26.83 17.40
C ARG A 243 -0.37 26.74 15.99
N ASN A 244 0.73 27.42 15.74
CA ASN A 244 1.45 27.30 14.48
C ASN A 244 2.26 25.99 14.48
N VAL A 245 1.77 25.01 13.75
CA VAL A 245 2.46 23.73 13.52
C VAL A 245 3.31 23.86 12.25
N LEU A 246 4.60 23.60 12.41
CA LEU A 246 5.57 23.68 11.32
C LEU A 246 5.84 22.28 10.75
N ALA A 247 5.92 22.17 9.44
CA ALA A 247 6.38 20.96 8.77
C ALA A 247 7.61 21.26 7.91
N GLN A 248 8.63 20.42 8.01
CA GLN A 248 9.68 20.36 6.99
C GLN A 248 9.22 19.52 5.80
N VAL A 249 9.92 19.67 4.69
CA VAL A 249 9.53 19.09 3.42
C VAL A 249 10.61 18.15 2.92
N TRP A 250 10.25 16.91 2.67
CA TRP A 250 11.08 15.91 2.02
C TRP A 250 10.60 15.65 0.60
N ARG A 251 11.49 15.24 -0.30
CA ARG A 251 11.17 14.84 -1.66
C ARG A 251 11.73 13.46 -1.95
N ALA A 252 10.87 12.56 -2.42
CA ALA A 252 11.22 11.30 -3.05
C ALA A 252 11.01 11.42 -4.56
N ASP A 253 11.93 10.86 -5.36
CA ASP A 253 11.79 10.83 -6.81
C ASP A 253 11.28 9.46 -7.29
N VAL A 254 10.09 9.44 -7.89
CA VAL A 254 9.45 8.25 -8.45
C VAL A 254 9.53 8.36 -9.97
N GLY A 255 10.69 7.99 -10.53
CA GLY A 255 11.00 8.31 -11.92
C GLY A 255 11.00 9.82 -12.14
N ARG A 256 10.10 10.30 -13.02
CA ARG A 256 9.91 11.73 -13.36
C ARG A 256 8.98 12.46 -12.38
N VAL A 257 8.28 11.73 -11.48
CA VAL A 257 7.28 12.28 -10.57
C VAL A 257 7.90 12.60 -9.21
N PRO A 258 7.94 13.87 -8.78
CA PRO A 258 8.34 14.23 -7.43
C PRO A 258 7.17 13.95 -6.46
N LEU A 259 7.48 13.24 -5.37
CA LEU A 259 6.61 13.03 -4.22
C LEU A 259 7.11 13.88 -3.06
N TYR A 260 6.36 14.92 -2.70
CA TYR A 260 6.64 15.76 -1.56
C TYR A 260 5.95 15.28 -0.30
N LEU A 261 6.69 15.22 0.80
CA LEU A 261 6.27 14.65 2.06
C LEU A 261 6.43 15.68 3.18
N LEU A 262 5.33 15.99 3.87
CA LEU A 262 5.33 16.89 5.03
C LEU A 262 5.66 16.11 6.30
N ASP A 263 6.55 16.68 7.13
CA ASP A 263 7.04 16.06 8.36
C ASP A 263 7.05 17.09 9.50
N THR A 264 6.25 16.86 10.53
CA THR A 264 6.16 17.72 11.71
C THR A 264 7.16 17.36 12.81
N ASN A 265 7.93 16.27 12.66
CA ASN A 265 8.91 15.84 13.67
C ASN A 265 10.17 16.69 13.64
N ILE A 266 10.02 17.95 14.04
CA ILE A 266 11.11 18.95 14.10
C ILE A 266 11.17 19.58 15.50
N PRO A 267 12.35 20.02 15.95
CA PRO A 267 12.55 20.56 17.30
C PRO A 267 11.73 21.82 17.61
N GLU A 268 11.37 22.59 16.59
CA GLU A 268 10.60 23.82 16.71
C GLU A 268 9.16 23.59 17.16
N ASN A 269 8.62 22.39 16.96
CA ASN A 269 7.28 22.01 17.36
C ASN A 269 7.21 21.48 18.80
N ALA A 270 6.09 21.74 19.47
CA ALA A 270 5.75 21.04 20.71
C ALA A 270 5.70 19.53 20.49
N GLU A 271 5.94 18.73 21.52
CA GLU A 271 5.99 17.28 21.40
C GLU A 271 4.70 16.69 20.81
N THR A 272 3.53 17.20 21.23
CA THR A 272 2.22 16.77 20.70
C THR A 272 2.07 17.07 19.21
N ASP A 273 2.64 18.17 18.71
CA ASP A 273 2.54 18.55 17.31
C ASP A 273 3.55 17.77 16.45
N ARG A 274 4.67 17.35 17.04
CA ARG A 274 5.62 16.41 16.39
C ARG A 274 5.00 15.04 16.12
N TRP A 275 4.00 14.63 16.89
CA TRP A 275 3.28 13.36 16.70
C TRP A 275 2.23 13.40 15.60
N VAL A 276 1.91 14.54 15.00
CA VAL A 276 0.98 14.62 13.87
C VAL A 276 1.40 13.70 12.74
N THR A 277 2.71 13.64 12.43
CA THR A 277 3.27 12.68 11.47
C THR A 277 3.89 11.45 12.15
N GLY A 278 3.36 11.00 13.29
CA GLY A 278 3.86 9.85 14.03
C GLY A 278 3.56 8.52 13.33
N HIS A 279 2.30 8.16 13.22
CA HIS A 279 1.83 6.89 12.67
C HIS A 279 0.84 7.07 11.52
N LEU A 280 0.98 6.24 10.49
CA LEU A 280 -0.03 6.12 9.44
C LEU A 280 -1.27 5.40 10.01
N TYR A 281 -2.44 6.05 9.93
CA TYR A 281 -3.71 5.58 10.50
C TYR A 281 -3.65 5.26 12.01
N GLY A 282 -2.65 5.78 12.70
CA GLY A 282 -2.52 5.65 14.15
C GLY A 282 -3.23 6.77 14.90
N GLY A 283 -3.56 6.51 16.17
CA GLY A 283 -4.17 7.48 17.05
C GLY A 283 -5.70 7.51 16.99
N ASP A 284 -6.25 8.54 17.60
CA ASP A 284 -7.68 8.80 17.70
C ASP A 284 -8.16 9.75 16.58
N ARG A 285 -9.43 10.11 16.60
CA ARG A 285 -10.01 11.07 15.65
C ARG A 285 -9.38 12.47 15.73
N GLU A 286 -8.82 12.82 16.88
CA GLU A 286 -8.11 14.09 17.05
C GLU A 286 -6.80 14.12 16.28
N THR A 287 -6.08 13.01 16.25
CA THR A 287 -4.87 12.84 15.43
C THR A 287 -5.22 12.82 13.94
N ARG A 288 -6.30 12.12 13.58
CA ARG A 288 -6.76 12.03 12.18
C ARG A 288 -7.06 13.38 11.57
N ILE A 289 -7.89 14.21 12.21
CA ILE A 289 -8.24 15.52 11.65
C ILE A 289 -7.05 16.43 11.45
N VAL A 290 -6.07 16.40 12.37
CA VAL A 290 -4.86 17.25 12.24
C VAL A 290 -3.90 16.73 11.16
N GLN A 291 -3.83 15.42 10.94
CA GLN A 291 -3.11 14.85 9.78
C GLN A 291 -3.73 15.30 8.46
N GLU A 292 -5.05 15.28 8.36
CA GLU A 292 -5.79 15.69 7.16
C GLU A 292 -5.73 17.20 6.92
N MET A 293 -5.72 18.02 7.99
CA MET A 293 -5.43 19.45 7.88
C MET A 293 -4.01 19.69 7.36
N LEU A 294 -3.02 18.98 7.90
CA LEU A 294 -1.63 19.11 7.45
C LEU A 294 -1.50 18.69 5.98
N LEU A 295 -2.12 17.57 5.59
CA LEU A 295 -2.10 17.09 4.21
C LEU A 295 -2.79 18.09 3.26
N GLY A 296 -4.02 18.48 3.56
CA GLY A 296 -4.80 19.35 2.69
C GLY A 296 -4.31 20.80 2.70
N VAL A 297 -4.40 21.47 3.84
CA VAL A 297 -4.00 22.89 3.98
C VAL A 297 -2.50 23.06 3.79
N GLY A 298 -1.69 22.24 4.49
CA GLY A 298 -0.23 22.27 4.39
C GLY A 298 0.27 21.96 2.99
N GLY A 299 -0.36 21.00 2.31
CA GLY A 299 0.00 20.61 0.94
C GLY A 299 -0.24 21.71 -0.09
N VAL A 300 -1.35 22.46 0.00
CA VAL A 300 -1.57 23.64 -0.87
C VAL A 300 -0.49 24.71 -0.61
N ARG A 301 -0.24 25.03 0.65
CA ARG A 301 0.80 26.00 1.03
C ARG A 301 2.19 25.58 0.55
N LEU A 302 2.50 24.29 0.63
CA LEU A 302 3.73 23.71 0.07
C LEU A 302 3.85 23.99 -1.42
N LEU A 303 2.83 23.68 -2.21
CA LEU A 303 2.87 23.91 -3.66
C LEU A 303 3.09 25.39 -4.00
N ARG A 304 2.45 26.31 -3.26
CA ARG A 304 2.68 27.76 -3.42
C ARG A 304 4.12 28.15 -3.12
N ARG A 305 4.70 27.63 -2.03
CA ARG A 305 6.10 27.89 -1.65
C ARG A 305 7.10 27.33 -2.65
N LEU A 306 6.74 26.25 -3.36
CA LEU A 306 7.55 25.69 -4.45
C LEU A 306 7.32 26.38 -5.81
N GLY A 307 6.41 27.35 -5.89
CA GLY A 307 6.05 28.01 -7.15
C GLY A 307 5.27 27.12 -8.11
N VAL A 308 4.70 26.01 -7.63
CA VAL A 308 3.90 25.10 -8.44
C VAL A 308 2.47 25.59 -8.52
N SER A 309 1.97 25.72 -9.75
CA SER A 309 0.58 26.14 -10.05
C SER A 309 -0.16 25.00 -10.77
N PRO A 310 -0.78 24.07 -10.04
CA PRO A 310 -1.44 22.93 -10.66
C PRO A 310 -2.63 23.32 -11.55
N HIS A 311 -2.79 22.61 -12.66
CA HIS A 311 -4.01 22.65 -13.46
C HIS A 311 -5.18 21.97 -12.74
N VAL A 312 -4.90 20.85 -12.07
CA VAL A 312 -5.89 20.05 -11.34
C VAL A 312 -5.32 19.59 -10.00
N PHE A 313 -6.16 19.66 -8.97
CA PHE A 313 -5.93 19.04 -7.67
C PHE A 313 -6.72 17.73 -7.58
N HIS A 314 -6.06 16.60 -7.54
CA HIS A 314 -6.69 15.30 -7.42
C HIS A 314 -6.69 14.83 -5.96
N LEU A 315 -7.88 14.73 -5.39
CA LEU A 315 -8.12 14.17 -4.06
C LEU A 315 -8.28 12.65 -4.18
N ASN A 316 -7.24 11.91 -3.81
CA ASN A 316 -7.29 10.45 -3.76
C ASN A 316 -7.78 10.00 -2.38
N GLU A 317 -9.08 9.81 -2.22
CA GLU A 317 -9.88 9.64 -1.02
C GLU A 317 -10.10 10.95 -0.24
N GLY A 318 -11.01 10.93 0.74
CA GLY A 318 -11.43 12.09 1.53
C GLY A 318 -10.35 12.75 2.38
N HIS A 319 -9.23 12.05 2.65
CA HIS A 319 -8.15 12.46 3.54
C HIS A 319 -7.53 13.84 3.22
N SER A 320 -7.65 14.30 1.98
CA SER A 320 -7.11 15.59 1.53
C SER A 320 -8.20 16.65 1.27
N ALA A 321 -9.46 16.39 1.64
CA ALA A 321 -10.59 17.28 1.31
C ALA A 321 -10.40 18.72 1.79
N PHE A 322 -9.66 18.95 2.87
CA PHE A 322 -9.36 20.28 3.39
C PHE A 322 -8.51 21.16 2.46
N LEU A 323 -7.85 20.57 1.43
CA LEU A 323 -7.17 21.38 0.41
C LEU A 323 -8.14 22.32 -0.32
N THR A 324 -9.39 21.89 -0.50
CA THR A 324 -10.41 22.69 -1.18
C THR A 324 -10.78 23.93 -0.40
N LEU A 325 -10.77 23.85 0.93
CA LEU A 325 -11.01 25.00 1.83
C LEU A 325 -9.85 25.99 1.79
N GLU A 326 -8.60 25.49 1.74
CA GLU A 326 -7.42 26.38 1.63
C GLU A 326 -7.38 27.10 0.28
N LEU A 327 -7.70 26.42 -0.81
CA LEU A 327 -7.85 27.05 -2.13
C LEU A 327 -8.94 28.13 -2.12
N ALA A 328 -10.09 27.87 -1.48
CA ALA A 328 -11.15 28.84 -1.34
C ALA A 328 -10.72 30.04 -0.48
N ARG A 329 -10.00 29.77 0.64
CA ARG A 329 -9.45 30.81 1.52
C ARG A 329 -8.50 31.74 0.76
N GLU A 330 -7.60 31.19 -0.06
CA GLU A 330 -6.70 31.98 -0.91
C GLU A 330 -7.49 32.97 -1.78
N ILE A 331 -8.57 32.51 -2.46
CA ILE A 331 -9.37 33.37 -3.34
C ILE A 331 -10.13 34.43 -2.54
N VAL A 332 -10.77 34.03 -1.42
CA VAL A 332 -11.51 34.96 -0.56
C VAL A 332 -10.58 36.08 -0.05
N GLN A 333 -9.38 35.72 0.42
CA GLN A 333 -8.45 36.69 1.01
C GLN A 333 -7.75 37.58 -0.03
N SER A 334 -7.33 37.01 -1.16
CA SER A 334 -6.55 37.76 -2.17
C SER A 334 -7.45 38.61 -3.08
N GLU A 335 -8.66 38.16 -3.38
CA GLU A 335 -9.54 38.80 -4.35
C GLU A 335 -10.80 39.45 -3.71
N GLN A 336 -10.95 39.29 -2.39
CA GLN A 336 -12.11 39.78 -1.63
C GLN A 336 -13.47 39.28 -2.19
N GLN A 337 -13.46 38.07 -2.75
CA GLN A 337 -14.65 37.43 -3.27
C GLN A 337 -15.43 36.71 -2.14
N PRO A 338 -16.77 36.60 -2.23
CA PRO A 338 -17.52 35.79 -1.29
C PRO A 338 -17.19 34.31 -1.45
N PHE A 339 -17.31 33.54 -0.36
CA PHE A 339 -16.99 32.10 -0.35
C PHE A 339 -17.71 31.32 -1.46
N THR A 340 -18.97 31.65 -1.76
CA THR A 340 -19.76 30.99 -2.81
C THR A 340 -19.10 31.12 -4.18
N ALA A 341 -18.55 32.27 -4.52
CA ALA A 341 -17.83 32.50 -5.77
C ALA A 341 -16.48 31.77 -5.76
N ALA A 342 -15.75 31.80 -4.64
CA ALA A 342 -14.51 31.06 -4.47
C ALA A 342 -14.74 29.55 -4.60
N MET A 343 -15.82 29.02 -4.01
CA MET A 343 -16.20 27.59 -4.08
C MET A 343 -16.41 27.14 -5.54
N GLU A 344 -17.13 27.91 -6.35
CA GLU A 344 -17.33 27.54 -7.75
C GLU A 344 -16.02 27.50 -8.55
N ARG A 345 -15.09 28.43 -8.28
CA ARG A 345 -13.77 28.41 -8.92
C ARG A 345 -12.93 27.21 -8.46
N VAL A 346 -12.96 26.89 -7.16
CA VAL A 346 -12.26 25.71 -6.62
C VAL A 346 -12.79 24.42 -7.22
N LYS A 347 -14.10 24.30 -7.38
CA LYS A 347 -14.73 23.13 -8.04
C LYS A 347 -14.10 22.85 -9.40
N HIS A 348 -13.88 23.86 -10.22
CA HIS A 348 -13.30 23.70 -11.55
C HIS A 348 -11.87 23.12 -11.54
N GLN A 349 -11.14 23.29 -10.43
CA GLN A 349 -9.76 22.85 -10.29
C GLN A 349 -9.62 21.52 -9.53
N CYS A 350 -10.67 21.03 -8.86
CA CYS A 350 -10.59 19.85 -8.00
C CYS A 350 -11.36 18.67 -8.57
N VAL A 351 -10.79 17.48 -8.43
CA VAL A 351 -11.40 16.19 -8.77
C VAL A 351 -11.23 15.21 -7.62
N PHE A 352 -12.21 14.34 -7.42
CA PHE A 352 -12.25 13.44 -6.26
C PHE A 352 -12.45 11.99 -6.69
N THR A 353 -11.60 11.11 -6.18
CA THR A 353 -11.76 9.65 -6.31
C THR A 353 -12.04 9.04 -4.93
N THR A 354 -13.20 8.39 -4.79
CA THR A 354 -13.52 7.62 -3.58
C THR A 354 -13.15 6.15 -3.74
N HIS A 355 -12.63 5.54 -2.66
CA HIS A 355 -12.25 4.13 -2.58
C HIS A 355 -13.10 3.36 -1.56
N THR A 356 -14.01 4.03 -0.88
CA THR A 356 -14.74 3.49 0.27
C THR A 356 -16.19 3.17 -0.12
N PRO A 357 -16.58 1.86 -0.17
CA PRO A 357 -17.91 1.44 -0.63
C PRO A 357 -18.97 1.41 0.48
N VAL A 358 -18.63 1.79 1.71
CA VAL A 358 -19.53 1.73 2.89
C VAL A 358 -19.47 3.02 3.69
N ALA A 359 -20.61 3.49 4.19
CA ALA A 359 -20.70 4.75 4.95
C ALA A 359 -19.73 4.80 6.13
N ALA A 360 -19.66 3.72 6.92
CA ALA A 360 -18.83 3.64 8.13
C ALA A 360 -17.31 3.68 7.90
N GLY A 361 -16.86 3.55 6.65
CA GLY A 361 -15.45 3.63 6.29
C GLY A 361 -14.99 5.04 5.90
N ASN A 362 -15.90 6.00 5.80
CA ASN A 362 -15.55 7.39 5.50
C ASN A 362 -15.21 8.15 6.78
N ASP A 363 -14.21 9.04 6.71
CA ASP A 363 -13.83 9.85 7.87
C ASP A 363 -14.88 10.90 8.18
N GLU A 364 -15.37 10.86 9.42
CA GLU A 364 -16.36 11.78 9.98
C GLU A 364 -15.92 12.27 11.36
N PHE A 365 -16.09 13.54 11.63
CA PHE A 365 -15.67 14.21 12.85
C PHE A 365 -16.83 14.88 13.57
N ASP A 366 -16.81 14.87 14.90
CA ASP A 366 -17.75 15.62 15.70
C ASP A 366 -17.56 17.15 15.46
N ALA A 367 -18.62 17.91 15.36
CA ALA A 367 -18.59 19.34 15.08
C ALA A 367 -17.63 20.11 16.01
N SER A 368 -17.65 19.79 17.32
CA SER A 368 -16.76 20.41 18.30
C SER A 368 -15.28 20.12 18.06
N LEU A 369 -14.96 18.96 17.47
CA LEU A 369 -13.58 18.62 17.12
C LEU A 369 -13.11 19.46 15.91
N VAL A 370 -13.96 19.59 14.90
CA VAL A 370 -13.68 20.42 13.71
C VAL A 370 -13.47 21.88 14.13
N THR A 371 -14.40 22.43 14.95
CA THR A 371 -14.30 23.81 15.44
C THR A 371 -13.02 24.05 16.22
N ARG A 372 -12.62 23.11 17.09
CA ARG A 372 -11.33 23.23 17.81
C ARG A 372 -10.10 23.10 16.92
N ALA A 373 -10.18 22.28 15.86
CA ALA A 373 -9.06 22.05 14.97
C ALA A 373 -8.73 23.28 14.13
N PHE A 374 -9.75 23.90 13.52
CA PHE A 374 -9.60 25.08 12.66
C PHE A 374 -9.58 26.40 13.41
N GLY A 375 -10.43 26.54 14.43
CA GLY A 375 -10.61 27.79 15.19
C GLY A 375 -11.43 28.87 14.43
N PRO A 376 -11.96 29.87 15.16
CA PRO A 376 -12.83 30.89 14.60
C PRO A 376 -12.14 31.81 13.58
N GLY A 377 -10.81 31.94 13.68
CA GLY A 377 -10.02 32.72 12.73
C GLY A 377 -10.11 32.22 11.30
N TYR A 378 -10.03 30.90 11.13
CA TYR A 378 -10.08 30.28 9.81
C TYR A 378 -11.48 30.43 9.14
N PHE A 379 -12.55 30.31 9.92
CA PHE A 379 -13.92 30.55 9.42
C PHE A 379 -14.07 31.99 8.94
N LYS A 380 -13.56 32.95 9.72
CA LYS A 380 -13.56 34.34 9.34
C LYS A 380 -12.78 34.63 8.08
N GLU A 381 -11.64 33.98 7.89
CA GLU A 381 -10.83 34.09 6.68
C GLU A 381 -11.56 33.55 5.44
N LEU A 382 -12.44 32.56 5.61
CA LEU A 382 -13.35 32.08 4.56
C LEU A 382 -14.59 32.97 4.36
N GLY A 383 -14.86 33.91 5.28
CA GLY A 383 -16.08 34.69 5.28
C GLY A 383 -17.33 33.90 5.66
N LEU A 384 -17.17 32.84 6.46
CA LEU A 384 -18.21 31.91 6.91
C LEU A 384 -18.44 32.01 8.42
N THR A 385 -19.67 31.81 8.83
CA THR A 385 -20.02 31.47 10.20
C THR A 385 -19.60 30.01 10.50
N GLU A 386 -19.48 29.64 11.77
CA GLU A 386 -19.20 28.26 12.17
C GLU A 386 -20.24 27.26 11.61
N ASP A 387 -21.53 27.60 11.65
CA ASP A 387 -22.57 26.71 11.17
C ASP A 387 -22.53 26.50 9.64
N GLU A 388 -22.25 27.57 8.88
CA GLU A 388 -22.03 27.49 7.42
C GLU A 388 -20.82 26.65 7.09
N PHE A 389 -19.70 26.76 7.84
CA PHE A 389 -18.53 25.91 7.67
C PHE A 389 -18.86 24.45 7.95
N LEU A 390 -19.52 24.16 9.07
CA LEU A 390 -19.92 22.79 9.42
C LEU A 390 -20.94 22.19 8.45
N ALA A 391 -21.81 23.01 7.84
CA ALA A 391 -22.75 22.57 6.83
C ALA A 391 -22.10 21.99 5.57
N LEU A 392 -20.85 22.40 5.25
CA LEU A 392 -20.10 21.87 4.09
C LEU A 392 -19.82 20.37 4.20
N GLY A 393 -19.60 19.87 5.41
CA GLY A 393 -19.30 18.44 5.66
C GLY A 393 -20.53 17.59 5.96
N ARG A 394 -21.73 18.16 6.13
CA ARG A 394 -22.97 17.41 6.39
C ARG A 394 -23.60 16.94 5.08
N VAL A 395 -24.17 15.76 5.03
CA VAL A 395 -24.99 15.31 3.88
C VAL A 395 -26.22 16.19 3.78
N GLU A 396 -26.93 16.40 4.90
CA GLU A 396 -28.07 17.33 5.03
C GLU A 396 -27.58 18.60 5.75
N PRO A 397 -27.27 19.71 5.04
CA PRO A 397 -26.67 20.91 5.63
C PRO A 397 -27.40 21.50 6.83
N ALA A 398 -28.72 21.40 6.85
CA ALA A 398 -29.57 21.89 7.95
C ALA A 398 -29.56 20.98 9.20
N ASN A 399 -29.10 19.76 9.09
CA ASN A 399 -29.07 18.79 10.19
C ASN A 399 -27.83 19.00 11.09
N LYS A 400 -28.01 19.81 12.14
CA LYS A 400 -26.90 20.15 13.07
C LYS A 400 -26.41 19.00 13.94
N THR A 401 -27.09 17.86 13.94
CA THR A 401 -26.68 16.66 14.70
C THR A 401 -25.80 15.74 13.87
N GLU A 402 -25.72 15.97 12.56
CA GLU A 402 -24.87 15.19 11.67
C GLU A 402 -23.40 15.55 11.87
N ARG A 403 -22.54 14.55 11.79
CA ARG A 403 -21.10 14.72 11.83
C ARG A 403 -20.57 15.42 10.58
N TYR A 404 -19.39 16.00 10.71
CA TYR A 404 -18.68 16.58 9.59
C TYR A 404 -17.94 15.49 8.81
N GLY A 405 -18.42 15.14 7.62
CA GLY A 405 -17.82 14.15 6.74
C GLY A 405 -16.90 14.78 5.69
N LEU A 406 -15.74 14.19 5.46
CA LEU A 406 -14.82 14.66 4.42
C LEU A 406 -15.28 14.32 3.01
N THR A 407 -15.95 13.18 2.83
CA THR A 407 -16.48 12.80 1.51
C THR A 407 -17.60 13.74 1.04
N PRO A 408 -18.59 14.13 1.86
CA PRO A 408 -19.55 15.18 1.48
C PRO A 408 -18.88 16.51 1.12
N LEU A 409 -17.85 16.92 1.88
CA LEU A 409 -17.06 18.11 1.56
C LEU A 409 -16.39 17.97 0.18
N ALA A 410 -15.66 16.88 -0.05
CA ALA A 410 -14.96 16.64 -1.30
C ALA A 410 -15.91 16.64 -2.52
N ILE A 411 -17.07 15.96 -2.39
CA ILE A 411 -18.09 15.91 -3.44
C ILE A 411 -18.62 17.32 -3.78
N ARG A 412 -18.85 18.17 -2.77
CA ARG A 412 -19.34 19.55 -2.98
C ARG A 412 -18.32 20.47 -3.63
N MET A 413 -17.05 20.24 -3.31
CA MET A 413 -15.94 21.12 -3.68
C MET A 413 -15.18 20.66 -4.92
N CYS A 414 -15.58 19.55 -5.56
CA CYS A 414 -14.96 19.01 -6.77
C CYS A 414 -15.93 19.04 -7.96
N ARG A 415 -15.41 19.27 -9.18
CA ARG A 415 -16.20 19.25 -10.41
C ARG A 415 -16.63 17.84 -10.81
N SER A 416 -15.81 16.85 -10.48
CA SER A 416 -16.10 15.44 -10.79
C SER A 416 -15.75 14.53 -9.60
N THR A 417 -16.54 13.47 -9.48
CA THR A 417 -16.33 12.40 -8.52
C THR A 417 -16.40 11.07 -9.23
N ASN A 418 -15.47 10.17 -8.94
CA ASN A 418 -15.50 8.81 -9.50
C ASN A 418 -15.25 7.72 -8.44
N GLY A 419 -15.90 6.57 -8.63
CA GLY A 419 -15.55 5.33 -8.00
C GLY A 419 -14.44 4.60 -8.76
N VAL A 420 -13.96 3.47 -8.22
CA VAL A 420 -12.78 2.74 -8.71
C VAL A 420 -13.10 1.39 -9.35
N SER A 421 -14.35 1.15 -9.65
CA SER A 421 -14.91 0.12 -10.53
C SER A 421 -16.33 0.51 -10.94
N ARG A 422 -16.87 -0.13 -11.97
CA ARG A 422 -18.26 0.10 -12.38
C ARG A 422 -19.24 -0.13 -11.22
N LYS A 423 -19.10 -1.27 -10.51
CA LYS A 423 -19.96 -1.59 -9.37
C LYS A 423 -19.80 -0.57 -8.24
N HIS A 424 -18.56 -0.15 -7.96
CA HIS A 424 -18.32 0.87 -6.94
C HIS A 424 -18.93 2.23 -7.31
N GLY A 425 -18.91 2.62 -8.59
CA GLY A 425 -19.62 3.81 -9.05
C GLY A 425 -21.13 3.73 -8.78
N GLU A 426 -21.76 2.55 -9.02
CA GLU A 426 -23.18 2.33 -8.69
C GLU A 426 -23.44 2.42 -7.18
N VAL A 427 -22.61 1.78 -6.36
CA VAL A 427 -22.70 1.82 -4.89
C VAL A 427 -22.52 3.25 -4.39
N SER A 428 -21.55 3.98 -4.91
CA SER A 428 -21.28 5.38 -4.53
C SER A 428 -22.45 6.31 -4.88
N ARG A 429 -23.09 6.12 -6.04
CA ARG A 429 -24.30 6.86 -6.37
C ARG A 429 -25.41 6.63 -5.33
N ALA A 430 -25.64 5.38 -4.95
CA ALA A 430 -26.66 5.06 -3.95
C ALA A 430 -26.29 5.62 -2.57
N LEU A 431 -25.04 5.55 -2.17
CA LEU A 431 -24.55 6.02 -0.87
C LEU A 431 -24.71 7.54 -0.71
N TRP A 432 -24.42 8.29 -1.77
CA TRP A 432 -24.36 9.75 -1.75
C TRP A 432 -25.54 10.44 -2.44
N GLN A 433 -26.59 9.71 -2.86
CA GLN A 433 -27.76 10.27 -3.55
C GLN A 433 -28.40 11.45 -2.81
N LYS A 434 -28.39 11.44 -1.48
CA LYS A 434 -28.96 12.53 -0.66
C LYS A 434 -28.29 13.89 -0.88
N LEU A 435 -27.09 13.95 -1.45
CA LEU A 435 -26.45 15.20 -1.85
C LEU A 435 -27.11 15.83 -3.10
N TRP A 436 -27.95 15.07 -3.82
CA TRP A 436 -28.71 15.49 -5.02
C TRP A 436 -30.15 14.99 -4.93
N VAL A 437 -30.93 15.55 -3.97
CA VAL A 437 -32.30 15.11 -3.68
C VAL A 437 -33.24 15.20 -4.89
N GLU A 438 -32.96 16.12 -5.83
CA GLU A 438 -33.73 16.33 -7.06
C GLU A 438 -33.38 15.32 -8.17
N LYS A 439 -32.28 14.56 -8.05
CA LYS A 439 -31.81 13.61 -9.08
C LYS A 439 -32.31 12.21 -8.79
N LYS A 440 -32.60 11.47 -9.86
CA LYS A 440 -32.74 10.01 -9.77
C LYS A 440 -31.38 9.36 -9.52
N LEU A 441 -31.38 8.14 -9.02
CA LEU A 441 -30.16 7.40 -8.70
C LEU A 441 -29.20 7.27 -9.90
N GLU A 442 -29.75 6.98 -11.08
CA GLU A 442 -28.99 6.87 -12.32
C GLU A 442 -28.33 8.18 -12.78
N ASP A 443 -28.92 9.34 -12.39
CA ASP A 443 -28.48 10.68 -12.77
C ASP A 443 -27.52 11.33 -11.76
N VAL A 444 -27.20 10.65 -10.65
CA VAL A 444 -26.22 11.14 -9.68
C VAL A 444 -24.84 11.20 -10.35
N PRO A 445 -24.16 12.37 -10.35
CA PRO A 445 -22.97 12.60 -11.16
C PRO A 445 -21.69 11.98 -10.54
N ILE A 446 -21.74 10.69 -10.26
CA ILE A 446 -20.60 9.91 -9.83
C ILE A 446 -20.30 8.88 -10.92
N SER A 447 -19.16 9.07 -11.59
CA SER A 447 -18.66 8.20 -12.62
C SER A 447 -17.80 7.07 -12.04
N TYR A 448 -17.07 6.35 -12.87
CA TYR A 448 -16.04 5.39 -12.43
C TYR A 448 -14.87 5.35 -13.41
N ILE A 449 -13.68 5.08 -12.86
CA ILE A 449 -12.50 4.64 -13.58
C ILE A 449 -12.01 3.40 -12.85
N THR A 450 -12.06 2.25 -13.51
CA THR A 450 -11.67 0.99 -12.88
C THR A 450 -10.15 1.00 -12.63
N ASN A 451 -9.75 0.61 -11.42
CA ASN A 451 -8.34 0.53 -11.05
C ASN A 451 -7.54 -0.37 -12.00
N GLY A 452 -6.25 -0.20 -11.96
CA GLY A 452 -5.27 -1.03 -12.64
C GLY A 452 -3.97 -1.07 -11.84
N VAL A 453 -3.07 -1.98 -12.20
CA VAL A 453 -1.79 -2.20 -11.52
C VAL A 453 -0.63 -1.87 -12.46
N HIS A 454 0.47 -1.40 -11.90
CA HIS A 454 1.66 -1.07 -12.68
C HIS A 454 2.37 -2.35 -13.16
N ALA A 455 2.15 -2.72 -14.41
CA ALA A 455 2.61 -3.99 -14.97
C ALA A 455 4.12 -4.25 -14.74
N PRO A 456 5.04 -3.29 -15.02
CA PRO A 456 6.47 -3.52 -14.81
C PRO A 456 6.87 -3.79 -13.35
N THR A 457 6.12 -3.27 -12.37
CA THR A 457 6.35 -3.54 -10.93
C THR A 457 5.96 -4.96 -10.53
N TRP A 458 4.85 -5.47 -11.09
CA TRP A 458 4.23 -6.70 -10.59
C TRP A 458 4.51 -7.94 -11.42
N ILE A 459 4.97 -7.78 -12.67
CA ILE A 459 5.34 -8.90 -13.53
C ILE A 459 6.58 -9.63 -12.98
N SER A 460 6.58 -10.95 -13.10
CA SER A 460 7.75 -11.75 -12.77
C SER A 460 8.87 -11.58 -13.82
N PRO A 461 10.15 -11.64 -13.41
CA PRO A 461 11.25 -11.57 -14.36
C PRO A 461 11.15 -12.64 -15.46
N LEU A 462 10.73 -13.87 -15.12
CA LEU A 462 10.62 -14.95 -16.10
C LEU A 462 9.53 -14.72 -17.15
N LEU A 463 8.40 -14.12 -16.76
CA LEU A 463 7.37 -13.76 -17.75
C LEU A 463 7.74 -12.51 -18.53
N ARG A 464 8.46 -11.57 -17.92
CA ARG A 464 9.05 -10.44 -18.65
C ARG A 464 9.96 -10.94 -19.77
N ASP A 465 10.88 -11.87 -19.47
CA ASP A 465 11.77 -12.47 -20.45
C ASP A 465 10.99 -13.15 -21.60
N LEU A 466 9.89 -13.84 -21.29
CA LEU A 466 9.01 -14.43 -22.31
C LEU A 466 8.31 -13.36 -23.18
N PHE A 467 7.84 -12.27 -22.57
CA PHE A 467 7.23 -11.18 -23.32
C PHE A 467 8.26 -10.44 -24.17
N GLU A 468 9.44 -10.17 -23.66
CA GLU A 468 10.54 -9.59 -24.46
C GLU A 468 10.90 -10.48 -25.65
N LYS A 469 10.91 -11.80 -25.47
CA LYS A 469 11.22 -12.78 -26.52
C LYS A 469 10.13 -12.88 -27.59
N HIS A 470 8.87 -12.99 -27.20
CA HIS A 470 7.77 -13.35 -28.12
C HIS A 470 6.90 -12.14 -28.50
N VAL A 471 6.75 -11.16 -27.61
CA VAL A 471 5.99 -9.93 -27.89
C VAL A 471 6.91 -8.85 -28.45
N GLY A 472 8.12 -8.70 -27.89
CA GLY A 472 9.14 -7.72 -28.27
C GLY A 472 9.63 -6.90 -27.08
N GLN A 473 10.76 -6.23 -27.24
CA GLN A 473 11.35 -5.37 -26.21
C GLN A 473 10.45 -4.20 -25.81
N ASP A 474 9.49 -3.86 -26.65
CA ASP A 474 8.47 -2.83 -26.48
C ASP A 474 7.14 -3.38 -25.93
N TRP A 475 7.16 -4.55 -25.26
CA TRP A 475 5.97 -5.25 -24.78
C TRP A 475 5.06 -4.36 -23.91
N GLU A 476 5.61 -3.45 -23.12
CA GLU A 476 4.87 -2.50 -22.29
C GLU A 476 4.01 -1.55 -23.15
N THR A 477 4.55 -1.09 -24.27
CA THR A 477 3.79 -0.28 -25.24
C THR A 477 2.73 -1.13 -25.95
N ARG A 478 3.04 -2.37 -26.30
CA ARG A 478 2.10 -3.29 -26.96
C ARG A 478 0.96 -3.71 -26.05
N LEU A 479 1.20 -3.75 -24.74
CA LEU A 479 0.17 -4.00 -23.74
C LEU A 479 -1.01 -3.01 -23.84
N ARG A 480 -0.78 -1.80 -24.34
CA ARG A 480 -1.83 -0.79 -24.56
C ARG A 480 -2.69 -1.06 -25.81
N ASN A 481 -2.30 -2.00 -26.66
CA ASN A 481 -3.10 -2.45 -27.82
C ASN A 481 -3.62 -3.87 -27.57
N PRO A 482 -4.87 -4.05 -27.10
CA PRO A 482 -5.40 -5.36 -26.67
C PRO A 482 -5.36 -6.42 -27.77
N ASP A 483 -5.61 -6.07 -29.02
CA ASP A 483 -5.64 -7.04 -30.14
C ASP A 483 -4.23 -7.54 -30.47
N ALA A 484 -3.27 -6.62 -30.61
CA ALA A 484 -1.86 -6.95 -30.87
C ALA A 484 -1.26 -7.75 -29.71
N TRP A 485 -1.58 -7.35 -28.48
CA TRP A 485 -1.18 -8.07 -27.27
C TRP A 485 -1.74 -9.49 -27.23
N SER A 486 -3.04 -9.64 -27.44
CA SER A 486 -3.73 -10.94 -27.41
C SER A 486 -3.14 -11.91 -28.44
N ALA A 487 -2.90 -11.43 -29.68
CA ALA A 487 -2.28 -12.22 -30.74
C ALA A 487 -0.85 -12.67 -30.39
N ALA A 488 -0.05 -11.77 -29.81
CA ALA A 488 1.32 -12.07 -29.43
C ALA A 488 1.37 -13.09 -28.27
N VAL A 489 0.57 -12.92 -27.21
CA VAL A 489 0.49 -13.87 -26.11
C VAL A 489 0.01 -15.25 -26.57
N ALA A 490 -0.93 -15.32 -27.53
CA ALA A 490 -1.37 -16.58 -28.11
C ALA A 490 -0.22 -17.37 -28.76
N SER A 491 0.77 -16.69 -29.32
CA SER A 491 1.89 -17.31 -30.03
C SER A 491 2.97 -17.89 -29.11
N ILE A 492 2.96 -17.57 -27.81
CA ILE A 492 3.93 -18.13 -26.84
C ILE A 492 3.67 -19.63 -26.70
N PRO A 493 4.68 -20.51 -26.86
CA PRO A 493 4.51 -21.97 -26.67
C PRO A 493 4.00 -22.29 -25.25
N ASP A 494 3.07 -23.24 -25.14
CA ASP A 494 2.49 -23.66 -23.86
C ASP A 494 3.55 -24.17 -22.90
N GLU A 495 4.53 -24.94 -23.41
CA GLU A 495 5.64 -25.46 -22.62
C GLU A 495 6.48 -24.33 -22.00
N GLU A 496 6.73 -23.24 -22.72
CA GLU A 496 7.54 -22.13 -22.21
C GLU A 496 6.83 -21.38 -21.07
N ILE A 497 5.52 -21.12 -21.20
CA ILE A 497 4.73 -20.50 -20.14
C ILE A 497 4.67 -21.43 -18.92
N TRP A 498 4.41 -22.72 -19.13
CA TRP A 498 4.30 -23.66 -18.05
C TRP A 498 5.63 -23.84 -17.29
N ASN A 499 6.73 -23.97 -18.00
CA ASN A 499 8.06 -24.08 -17.40
C ASN A 499 8.44 -22.81 -16.63
N ALA A 500 8.11 -21.62 -17.12
CA ALA A 500 8.31 -20.37 -16.39
C ALA A 500 7.49 -20.37 -15.09
N HIS A 501 6.22 -20.77 -15.17
CA HIS A 501 5.34 -20.83 -14.01
C HIS A 501 5.81 -21.85 -12.95
N LEU A 502 6.22 -23.05 -13.35
CA LEU A 502 6.80 -24.05 -12.43
C LEU A 502 8.04 -23.52 -11.71
N ARG A 503 8.94 -22.83 -12.42
CA ARG A 503 10.11 -22.21 -11.80
C ARG A 503 9.75 -21.12 -10.79
N LEU A 504 8.68 -20.36 -11.05
CA LEU A 504 8.17 -19.39 -10.08
C LEU A 504 7.59 -20.06 -8.85
N LYS A 505 6.88 -21.17 -9.01
CA LYS A 505 6.39 -22.00 -7.89
C LYS A 505 7.52 -22.58 -7.06
N GLU A 506 8.59 -23.07 -7.69
CA GLU A 506 9.79 -23.55 -6.99
C GLU A 506 10.41 -22.45 -6.12
N ARG A 507 10.53 -21.22 -6.65
CA ARG A 507 11.00 -20.04 -5.89
C ARG A 507 10.08 -19.70 -4.73
N LEU A 508 8.76 -19.74 -4.94
CA LEU A 508 7.79 -19.52 -3.88
C LEU A 508 7.91 -20.55 -2.76
N VAL A 509 8.03 -21.83 -3.11
CA VAL A 509 8.20 -22.91 -2.13
C VAL A 509 9.51 -22.74 -1.34
N ALA A 510 10.61 -22.40 -2.01
CA ALA A 510 11.87 -22.09 -1.34
C ALA A 510 11.74 -20.89 -0.38
N PHE A 511 11.08 -19.82 -0.80
CA PHE A 511 10.79 -18.65 0.03
C PHE A 511 9.94 -19.01 1.25
N ILE A 512 8.85 -19.78 1.07
CA ILE A 512 7.97 -20.22 2.17
C ILE A 512 8.75 -21.05 3.18
N ARG A 513 9.55 -22.02 2.72
CA ARG A 513 10.36 -22.89 3.56
C ARG A 513 11.38 -22.09 4.37
N HIS A 514 12.12 -21.22 3.71
CA HIS A 514 13.12 -20.37 4.36
C HIS A 514 12.49 -19.48 5.42
N ARG A 515 11.41 -18.76 5.07
CA ARG A 515 10.73 -17.84 6.00
C ARG A 515 10.08 -18.60 7.17
N SER A 516 9.47 -19.74 6.91
CA SER A 516 8.89 -20.60 7.95
C SER A 516 9.96 -21.14 8.89
N LEU A 517 11.10 -21.59 8.37
CA LEU A 517 12.24 -22.07 9.15
C LEU A 517 12.75 -20.96 10.09
N GLN A 518 13.02 -19.77 9.56
CA GLN A 518 13.49 -18.62 10.35
C GLN A 518 12.52 -18.26 11.46
N ARG A 519 11.21 -18.24 11.15
CA ARG A 519 10.18 -17.89 12.12
C ARG A 519 10.02 -18.94 13.22
N ARG A 520 10.07 -20.22 12.87
CA ARG A 520 9.97 -21.32 13.86
C ARG A 520 11.19 -21.34 14.79
N ILE A 521 12.39 -21.09 14.27
CA ILE A 521 13.60 -20.92 15.08
C ILE A 521 13.47 -19.72 16.01
N ALA A 522 13.08 -18.55 15.50
CA ALA A 522 12.93 -17.32 16.28
C ALA A 522 11.85 -17.44 17.37
N ALA A 523 10.80 -18.22 17.13
CA ALA A 523 9.74 -18.51 18.10
C ALA A 523 10.12 -19.57 19.15
N GLY A 524 11.28 -20.22 19.01
CA GLY A 524 11.74 -21.29 19.90
C GLY A 524 10.80 -22.51 19.85
N GLU A 525 10.35 -22.88 18.65
CA GLU A 525 9.48 -24.05 18.44
C GLU A 525 10.27 -25.36 18.67
N ASN A 526 9.57 -26.48 18.76
CA ASN A 526 10.21 -27.78 18.91
C ASN A 526 10.95 -28.21 17.61
N ALA A 527 11.99 -29.05 17.75
CA ALA A 527 12.86 -29.45 16.66
C ALA A 527 12.09 -30.10 15.48
N ASP A 528 11.14 -31.00 15.78
CA ASP A 528 10.36 -31.69 14.74
C ASP A 528 9.53 -30.70 13.90
N TYR A 529 8.96 -29.68 14.55
CA TYR A 529 8.21 -28.66 13.85
C TYR A 529 9.10 -27.69 13.07
N ILE A 530 10.32 -27.41 13.55
CA ILE A 530 11.35 -26.64 12.82
C ILE A 530 11.75 -27.42 11.57
N ASP A 531 12.09 -28.71 11.71
CA ASP A 531 12.52 -29.55 10.58
C ASP A 531 11.42 -29.70 9.53
N ALA A 532 10.16 -29.82 9.93
CA ALA A 532 9.02 -29.89 9.01
C ALA A 532 8.92 -28.65 8.08
N ALA A 533 9.53 -27.51 8.43
CA ALA A 533 9.59 -26.35 7.53
C ALA A 533 10.39 -26.60 6.26
N THR A 534 11.38 -27.50 6.31
CA THR A 534 12.30 -27.76 5.18
C THR A 534 11.65 -28.60 4.08
N THR A 535 10.60 -29.34 4.40
CA THR A 535 9.91 -30.27 3.47
C THR A 535 8.47 -29.87 3.14
N MET A 536 7.93 -28.85 3.83
CA MET A 536 6.56 -28.39 3.56
C MET A 536 6.42 -27.87 2.13
N PHE A 537 5.23 -27.99 1.58
CA PHE A 537 4.86 -27.59 0.22
C PHE A 537 5.61 -28.35 -0.89
N ASP A 538 4.86 -28.62 -1.95
CA ASP A 538 5.35 -29.25 -3.17
C ASP A 538 5.11 -28.29 -4.35
N PRO A 539 6.13 -27.90 -5.13
CA PRO A 539 5.94 -27.02 -6.28
C PRO A 539 5.03 -27.64 -7.37
N ALA A 540 4.86 -28.97 -7.41
CA ALA A 540 3.96 -29.61 -8.34
C ALA A 540 2.47 -29.58 -7.90
N ALA A 541 2.19 -29.34 -6.61
CA ALA A 541 0.83 -29.31 -6.08
C ALA A 541 0.13 -27.97 -6.39
N LEU A 542 -1.20 -28.04 -6.59
CA LEU A 542 -2.04 -26.84 -6.75
C LEU A 542 -1.87 -25.91 -5.55
N THR A 543 -1.41 -24.68 -5.81
CA THR A 543 -1.14 -23.67 -4.79
C THR A 543 -2.14 -22.53 -4.86
N ILE A 544 -2.93 -22.34 -3.80
CA ILE A 544 -3.91 -21.28 -3.68
C ILE A 544 -3.39 -20.21 -2.72
N GLY A 545 -3.27 -18.98 -3.22
CA GLY A 545 -2.89 -17.80 -2.43
C GLY A 545 -4.12 -17.03 -1.94
N PHE A 546 -4.11 -16.63 -0.67
CA PHE A 546 -5.10 -15.74 -0.09
C PHE A 546 -4.41 -14.72 0.81
N ALA A 547 -4.11 -13.55 0.26
CA ALA A 547 -3.37 -12.52 0.99
C ALA A 547 -3.99 -11.14 0.82
N ARG A 548 -4.37 -10.54 1.95
CA ARG A 548 -5.03 -9.24 2.00
C ARG A 548 -5.16 -8.72 3.43
N ARG A 549 -5.57 -7.45 3.61
CA ARG A 549 -5.96 -6.94 4.93
C ARG A 549 -7.04 -7.84 5.54
N VAL A 550 -6.86 -8.23 6.81
CA VAL A 550 -7.88 -8.97 7.54
C VAL A 550 -8.96 -7.98 7.99
N ALA A 551 -10.17 -8.14 7.46
CA ALA A 551 -11.33 -7.32 7.76
C ALA A 551 -12.60 -8.17 7.55
N GLY A 552 -13.65 -7.91 8.31
CA GLY A 552 -14.86 -8.74 8.36
C GLY A 552 -15.49 -9.01 6.99
N TYR A 553 -15.61 -7.98 6.13
CA TYR A 553 -16.19 -8.15 4.80
C TYR A 553 -15.34 -8.98 3.81
N LYS A 554 -14.03 -9.15 4.11
CA LYS A 554 -13.11 -9.98 3.31
C LYS A 554 -13.32 -11.47 3.53
N ARG A 555 -14.09 -11.86 4.54
CA ARG A 555 -14.55 -13.20 4.88
C ARG A 555 -13.45 -14.28 4.90
N TRP A 556 -12.38 -14.00 5.64
CA TRP A 556 -11.26 -14.93 5.81
C TRP A 556 -11.67 -16.31 6.29
N ASN A 557 -12.76 -16.40 7.04
CA ASN A 557 -13.34 -17.64 7.56
C ASN A 557 -14.18 -18.42 6.55
N LEU A 558 -14.48 -17.88 5.35
CA LEU A 558 -15.35 -18.57 4.39
C LEU A 558 -14.78 -19.92 3.95
N ILE A 559 -13.48 -20.00 3.73
CA ILE A 559 -12.78 -21.23 3.30
C ILE A 559 -12.73 -22.31 4.41
N VAL A 560 -13.00 -21.97 5.66
CA VAL A 560 -12.97 -22.87 6.80
C VAL A 560 -14.36 -23.14 7.38
N THR A 561 -15.43 -22.80 6.66
CA THR A 561 -16.81 -23.04 7.11
C THR A 561 -17.17 -24.51 7.18
N ASP A 562 -16.56 -25.35 6.32
CA ASP A 562 -16.64 -26.80 6.36
C ASP A 562 -15.22 -27.39 6.46
N PRO A 563 -14.67 -27.55 7.68
CA PRO A 563 -13.31 -28.03 7.88
C PRO A 563 -13.08 -29.46 7.36
N GLN A 564 -14.09 -30.33 7.44
CA GLN A 564 -13.95 -31.74 6.99
C GLN A 564 -13.82 -31.80 5.47
N ARG A 565 -14.66 -31.06 4.76
CA ARG A 565 -14.63 -30.97 3.30
C ARG A 565 -13.31 -30.35 2.81
N LEU A 566 -12.85 -29.30 3.49
CA LEU A 566 -11.56 -28.69 3.20
C LEU A 566 -10.40 -29.65 3.41
N LEU A 567 -10.39 -30.41 4.51
CA LEU A 567 -9.36 -31.43 4.77
C LEU A 567 -9.36 -32.53 3.71
N THR A 568 -10.52 -32.91 3.19
CA THR A 568 -10.62 -33.88 2.09
C THR A 568 -9.96 -33.33 0.82
N ILE A 569 -10.16 -32.05 0.49
CA ILE A 569 -9.54 -31.40 -0.67
C ILE A 569 -8.01 -31.29 -0.48
N ILE A 570 -7.57 -30.83 0.69
CA ILE A 570 -6.14 -30.62 1.00
C ILE A 570 -5.35 -31.93 0.96
N ASN A 571 -5.95 -33.04 1.46
CA ASN A 571 -5.27 -34.31 1.66
C ASN A 571 -5.57 -35.35 0.58
N ASP A 572 -6.18 -34.97 -0.54
CA ASP A 572 -6.29 -35.84 -1.71
C ASP A 572 -4.86 -36.27 -2.14
N ALA A 573 -4.62 -37.56 -2.19
CA ALA A 573 -3.28 -38.13 -2.43
C ALA A 573 -2.82 -37.91 -3.88
N ASP A 574 -3.76 -37.95 -4.82
CA ASP A 574 -3.49 -37.83 -6.25
C ASP A 574 -3.56 -36.37 -6.74
N ARG A 575 -4.32 -35.54 -6.04
CA ARG A 575 -4.61 -34.15 -6.42
C ARG A 575 -4.46 -33.20 -5.22
N PRO A 576 -3.27 -33.13 -4.59
CA PRO A 576 -3.07 -32.34 -3.38
C PRO A 576 -3.25 -30.86 -3.61
N VAL A 577 -3.92 -30.16 -2.67
CA VAL A 577 -4.09 -28.70 -2.68
C VAL A 577 -3.37 -28.10 -1.48
N GLN A 578 -2.67 -26.97 -1.69
CA GLN A 578 -1.99 -26.28 -0.64
C GLN A 578 -2.34 -24.79 -0.62
N PHE A 579 -2.37 -24.21 0.60
CA PHE A 579 -2.81 -22.84 0.82
C PHE A 579 -1.73 -21.96 1.43
N VAL A 580 -1.56 -20.77 0.87
CA VAL A 580 -0.69 -19.73 1.45
C VAL A 580 -1.55 -18.54 1.86
N PHE A 581 -1.56 -18.28 3.15
CA PHE A 581 -2.27 -17.14 3.75
C PHE A 581 -1.26 -16.06 4.16
N ALA A 582 -1.60 -14.78 3.96
CA ALA A 582 -0.82 -13.67 4.50
C ALA A 582 -1.72 -12.43 4.67
N GLY A 583 -1.57 -11.70 5.77
CA GLY A 583 -2.38 -10.50 5.99
C GLY A 583 -2.23 -9.91 7.37
N LYS A 584 -2.63 -8.64 7.50
CA LYS A 584 -2.60 -7.89 8.76
C LYS A 584 -4.01 -7.44 9.12
N ALA A 585 -4.40 -7.60 10.38
CA ALA A 585 -5.59 -6.98 10.95
C ALA A 585 -5.26 -5.56 11.42
N HIS A 586 -6.22 -4.64 11.33
CA HIS A 586 -6.01 -3.30 11.88
C HIS A 586 -5.77 -3.40 13.40
N PRO A 587 -4.86 -2.61 13.99
CA PRO A 587 -4.51 -2.70 15.41
C PRO A 587 -5.71 -2.63 16.37
N GLN A 588 -6.75 -1.87 16.01
CA GLN A 588 -7.97 -1.71 16.80
C GLN A 588 -9.11 -2.67 16.43
N ASP A 589 -8.93 -3.55 15.44
CA ASP A 589 -9.95 -4.51 14.99
C ASP A 589 -9.76 -5.86 15.66
N GLU A 590 -10.23 -5.97 16.92
CA GLU A 590 -10.16 -7.20 17.72
C GLU A 590 -10.87 -8.38 17.05
N GLY A 591 -12.00 -8.13 16.36
CA GLY A 591 -12.74 -9.17 15.65
C GLY A 591 -11.92 -9.79 14.52
N SER A 592 -11.24 -8.97 13.73
CA SER A 592 -10.34 -9.45 12.66
C SER A 592 -9.09 -10.13 13.23
N LYS A 593 -8.56 -9.69 14.38
CA LYS A 593 -7.46 -10.38 15.08
C LYS A 593 -7.85 -11.77 15.55
N LEU A 594 -9.09 -11.95 16.04
CA LEU A 594 -9.62 -13.27 16.43
C LEU A 594 -9.70 -14.22 15.21
N VAL A 595 -10.20 -13.75 14.06
CA VAL A 595 -10.23 -14.54 12.83
C VAL A 595 -8.82 -14.94 12.40
N LEU A 596 -7.87 -14.00 12.46
CA LEU A 596 -6.47 -14.27 12.14
C LEU A 596 -5.86 -15.31 13.11
N GLN A 597 -6.14 -15.18 14.40
CA GLN A 597 -5.69 -16.14 15.43
C GLN A 597 -6.18 -17.55 15.13
N GLN A 598 -7.45 -17.72 14.80
CA GLN A 598 -8.02 -19.03 14.44
C GLN A 598 -7.32 -19.66 13.23
N LEU A 599 -7.09 -18.88 12.18
CA LEU A 599 -6.36 -19.34 11.00
C LEU A 599 -4.89 -19.66 11.29
N ALA A 600 -4.24 -18.85 12.11
CA ALA A 600 -2.85 -19.06 12.50
C ALA A 600 -2.67 -20.32 13.36
N GLN A 601 -3.67 -20.69 14.15
CA GLN A 601 -3.66 -21.93 14.94
C GLN A 601 -3.74 -23.18 14.05
N TRP A 602 -4.30 -23.08 12.87
CA TRP A 602 -4.36 -24.17 11.89
C TRP A 602 -2.99 -24.76 11.55
N LYS A 603 -1.93 -23.97 11.65
CA LYS A 603 -0.54 -24.45 11.43
C LYS A 603 -0.13 -25.59 12.37
N TYR A 604 -0.81 -25.76 13.51
CA TYR A 604 -0.52 -26.82 14.47
C TYR A 604 -1.39 -28.07 14.27
N ASP A 605 -2.40 -28.01 13.40
CA ASP A 605 -3.18 -29.18 13.05
C ASP A 605 -2.32 -30.16 12.23
N PRO A 606 -2.09 -31.41 12.69
CA PRO A 606 -1.31 -32.40 11.96
C PRO A 606 -1.82 -32.65 10.54
N ALA A 607 -3.12 -32.45 10.29
CA ALA A 607 -3.72 -32.65 8.97
C ALA A 607 -3.36 -31.58 7.95
N VAL A 608 -3.03 -30.36 8.39
CA VAL A 608 -2.80 -29.21 7.48
C VAL A 608 -1.38 -28.66 7.48
N ARG A 609 -0.58 -28.92 8.54
CA ARG A 609 0.71 -28.23 8.78
C ARG A 609 1.76 -28.31 7.68
N GLN A 610 1.61 -29.24 6.75
CA GLN A 610 2.50 -29.35 5.57
C GLN A 610 1.88 -28.76 4.31
N ARG A 611 0.59 -28.45 4.31
CA ARG A 611 -0.18 -27.99 3.13
C ARG A 611 -0.86 -26.64 3.32
N ALA A 612 -0.72 -26.04 4.50
CA ALA A 612 -1.19 -24.67 4.75
C ALA A 612 -0.16 -23.91 5.57
N VAL A 613 0.06 -22.64 5.20
CA VAL A 613 0.96 -21.73 5.92
C VAL A 613 0.33 -20.35 6.02
N PHE A 614 0.56 -19.68 7.16
CA PHE A 614 0.33 -18.26 7.31
C PHE A 614 1.68 -17.54 7.32
N LEU A 615 1.92 -16.69 6.32
CA LEU A 615 3.12 -15.85 6.24
C LEU A 615 2.88 -14.55 7.01
N GLU A 616 3.64 -14.37 8.08
CA GLU A 616 3.57 -13.18 8.92
C GLU A 616 4.17 -11.96 8.23
N ASP A 617 3.70 -10.79 8.64
CA ASP A 617 4.22 -9.49 8.22
C ASP A 617 4.04 -9.21 6.72
N TYR A 618 2.82 -9.43 6.22
CA TYR A 618 2.45 -9.18 4.82
C TYR A 618 2.83 -7.77 4.38
N ASP A 619 3.65 -7.69 3.36
CA ASP A 619 4.17 -6.47 2.74
C ASP A 619 4.21 -6.59 1.20
N GLN A 620 4.85 -5.62 0.51
CA GLN A 620 4.98 -5.63 -0.94
C GLN A 620 5.84 -6.79 -1.46
N GLU A 621 6.86 -7.21 -0.69
CA GLU A 621 7.75 -8.30 -1.11
C GLU A 621 7.02 -9.64 -1.04
N ILE A 622 6.34 -9.94 0.09
CA ILE A 622 5.49 -11.13 0.18
C ILE A 622 4.40 -11.10 -0.89
N ALA A 623 3.79 -9.93 -1.11
CA ALA A 623 2.78 -9.77 -2.15
C ALA A 623 3.34 -10.13 -3.53
N ARG A 624 4.55 -9.64 -3.87
CA ARG A 624 5.23 -9.92 -5.14
C ARG A 624 5.49 -11.39 -5.32
N GLN A 625 6.06 -12.06 -4.30
CA GLN A 625 6.30 -13.51 -4.34
C GLN A 625 5.02 -14.31 -4.59
N LEU A 626 3.92 -13.94 -3.94
CA LEU A 626 2.64 -14.63 -4.08
C LEU A 626 1.99 -14.39 -5.44
N VAL A 627 1.83 -13.12 -5.85
CA VAL A 627 1.08 -12.79 -7.09
C VAL A 627 1.81 -13.26 -8.36
N GLN A 628 3.12 -13.47 -8.29
CA GLN A 628 3.93 -13.99 -9.38
C GLN A 628 3.90 -15.51 -9.52
N SER A 629 3.50 -16.24 -8.46
CA SER A 629 3.86 -17.66 -8.38
C SER A 629 2.72 -18.60 -7.98
N VAL A 630 1.58 -18.11 -7.45
CA VAL A 630 0.46 -19.00 -7.12
C VAL A 630 -0.32 -19.38 -8.36
N ASP A 631 -0.89 -20.58 -8.36
CA ASP A 631 -1.76 -21.05 -9.45
C ASP A 631 -3.12 -20.34 -9.42
N VAL A 632 -3.65 -20.16 -8.20
CA VAL A 632 -4.98 -19.58 -7.97
C VAL A 632 -4.91 -18.49 -6.91
N TRP A 633 -5.60 -17.40 -7.14
CA TRP A 633 -5.80 -16.32 -6.19
C TRP A 633 -7.24 -16.31 -5.68
N LEU A 634 -7.41 -16.61 -4.41
CA LEU A 634 -8.71 -16.62 -3.76
C LEU A 634 -9.12 -15.20 -3.32
N ASN A 635 -10.35 -14.81 -3.65
CA ASN A 635 -10.91 -13.52 -3.26
C ASN A 635 -12.41 -13.64 -2.95
N VAL A 636 -12.77 -13.58 -1.67
CA VAL A 636 -14.13 -13.88 -1.19
C VAL A 636 -14.77 -12.69 -0.44
N PRO A 637 -14.76 -11.47 -0.99
CA PRO A 637 -15.38 -10.32 -0.32
C PRO A 637 -16.89 -10.51 -0.21
N ARG A 638 -17.49 -9.87 0.79
CA ARG A 638 -18.96 -9.75 0.83
C ARG A 638 -19.39 -8.67 -0.15
N ARG A 639 -20.15 -9.08 -1.16
CA ARG A 639 -20.69 -8.18 -2.17
C ARG A 639 -21.75 -7.24 -1.55
N PRO A 640 -21.81 -5.94 -1.92
CA PRO A 640 -20.95 -5.22 -2.86
C PRO A 640 -19.85 -4.38 -2.16
N GLN A 641 -19.13 -4.95 -1.20
CA GLN A 641 -18.20 -4.22 -0.32
C GLN A 641 -16.73 -4.20 -0.83
N GLU A 642 -16.44 -4.81 -1.98
CA GLU A 642 -15.14 -4.68 -2.63
C GLU A 642 -15.19 -3.53 -3.66
N ALA A 643 -14.57 -2.40 -3.35
CA ALA A 643 -14.60 -1.24 -4.25
C ALA A 643 -13.95 -1.55 -5.62
N SER A 644 -12.82 -2.21 -5.62
CA SER A 644 -12.16 -2.72 -6.83
C SER A 644 -11.47 -4.04 -6.57
N GLY A 645 -10.40 -4.06 -5.76
CA GLY A 645 -9.55 -5.21 -5.52
C GLY A 645 -8.47 -5.36 -6.59
N THR A 646 -7.22 -4.91 -6.31
CA THR A 646 -6.13 -4.89 -7.30
C THR A 646 -5.19 -6.11 -7.22
N SER A 647 -5.31 -6.96 -6.19
CA SER A 647 -4.41 -8.11 -6.03
C SER A 647 -4.61 -9.17 -7.11
N GLY A 648 -5.85 -9.45 -7.49
CA GLY A 648 -6.17 -10.38 -8.58
C GLY A 648 -5.71 -9.88 -9.95
N GLU A 649 -5.67 -8.58 -10.18
CA GLU A 649 -5.13 -7.96 -11.39
C GLU A 649 -3.63 -8.27 -11.54
N LYS A 650 -2.87 -8.19 -10.43
CA LYS A 650 -1.44 -8.55 -10.38
C LYS A 650 -1.18 -10.02 -10.66
N VAL A 651 -2.06 -10.88 -10.19
CA VAL A 651 -1.98 -12.32 -10.45
C VAL A 651 -2.23 -12.62 -11.92
N ALA A 652 -3.25 -11.98 -12.51
CA ALA A 652 -3.65 -12.20 -13.91
C ALA A 652 -2.54 -11.86 -14.92
N ILE A 653 -1.76 -10.79 -14.71
CA ILE A 653 -0.63 -10.46 -15.60
C ILE A 653 0.53 -11.48 -15.52
N ASN A 654 0.56 -12.28 -14.45
CA ASN A 654 1.50 -13.37 -14.24
C ASN A 654 0.93 -14.76 -14.64
N GLY A 655 -0.25 -14.79 -15.23
CA GLY A 655 -0.90 -16.03 -15.67
C GLY A 655 -1.55 -16.84 -14.56
N GLY A 656 -1.51 -16.40 -13.31
CA GLY A 656 -2.29 -17.01 -12.23
C GLY A 656 -3.78 -16.74 -12.41
N LEU A 657 -4.63 -17.66 -11.95
CA LEU A 657 -6.07 -17.62 -12.16
C LEU A 657 -6.81 -17.08 -10.94
N ASN A 658 -7.77 -16.19 -11.15
CA ASN A 658 -8.61 -15.69 -10.09
C ASN A 658 -9.74 -16.68 -9.79
N LEU A 659 -9.95 -16.98 -8.50
CA LEU A 659 -11.13 -17.64 -7.97
C LEU A 659 -11.83 -16.66 -7.03
N SER A 660 -12.83 -15.94 -7.53
CA SER A 660 -13.34 -14.78 -6.83
C SER A 660 -14.86 -14.63 -6.92
N ILE A 661 -15.43 -14.01 -5.86
CA ILE A 661 -16.78 -13.46 -5.91
C ILE A 661 -16.81 -12.39 -7.03
N LEU A 662 -17.97 -12.33 -7.74
CA LEU A 662 -18.24 -11.34 -8.78
C LEU A 662 -18.54 -9.97 -8.15
N ASP A 663 -17.49 -9.29 -7.68
CA ASP A 663 -17.54 -7.96 -7.08
C ASP A 663 -16.32 -7.12 -7.53
N GLY A 664 -16.39 -5.80 -7.37
CA GLY A 664 -15.33 -4.89 -7.77
C GLY A 664 -14.94 -5.07 -9.25
N TRP A 665 -13.62 -5.15 -9.53
CA TRP A 665 -13.08 -5.32 -10.87
C TRP A 665 -13.44 -6.68 -11.51
N TRP A 666 -13.60 -7.75 -10.70
CA TRP A 666 -13.86 -9.10 -11.22
C TRP A 666 -15.23 -9.23 -11.88
N LEU A 667 -16.21 -8.41 -11.46
CA LEU A 667 -17.51 -8.32 -12.14
C LEU A 667 -17.40 -7.82 -13.59
N GLU A 668 -16.35 -7.05 -13.90
CA GLU A 668 -16.07 -6.49 -15.23
C GLU A 668 -15.06 -7.31 -16.01
N GLY A 669 -14.19 -8.07 -15.30
CA GLY A 669 -13.07 -8.79 -15.86
C GLY A 669 -13.37 -10.23 -16.22
N TYR A 670 -14.24 -10.91 -15.46
CA TYR A 670 -14.59 -12.29 -15.69
C TYR A 670 -15.41 -12.47 -16.98
N ASP A 671 -14.93 -13.34 -17.87
CA ASP A 671 -15.57 -13.63 -19.15
C ASP A 671 -16.02 -15.12 -19.29
N GLY A 672 -15.88 -15.92 -18.21
CA GLY A 672 -16.18 -17.35 -18.21
C GLY A 672 -15.01 -18.23 -18.66
N THR A 673 -13.92 -17.68 -19.18
CA THR A 673 -12.78 -18.42 -19.75
C THR A 673 -11.41 -18.02 -19.18
N ASN A 674 -11.36 -16.98 -18.35
CA ASN A 674 -10.13 -16.36 -17.85
C ASN A 674 -9.91 -16.49 -16.33
N GLY A 675 -10.64 -17.42 -15.70
CA GLY A 675 -10.60 -17.70 -14.26
C GLY A 675 -11.92 -18.32 -13.78
N PHE A 676 -12.21 -18.21 -12.48
CA PHE A 676 -13.36 -18.87 -11.84
C PHE A 676 -14.20 -17.87 -11.03
N ALA A 677 -15.52 -18.00 -11.10
CA ALA A 677 -16.46 -17.21 -10.32
C ALA A 677 -17.02 -17.99 -9.12
N ILE A 678 -17.21 -17.32 -8.00
CA ILE A 678 -17.88 -17.83 -6.80
C ILE A 678 -19.21 -17.10 -6.64
N GLY A 679 -20.25 -17.83 -6.27
CA GLY A 679 -21.58 -17.29 -6.05
C GLY A 679 -22.32 -16.97 -7.36
N ASN A 680 -23.55 -16.47 -7.22
CA ASN A 680 -24.43 -16.16 -8.34
C ASN A 680 -24.62 -14.64 -8.58
N GLY A 681 -23.82 -13.81 -7.90
CA GLY A 681 -23.90 -12.35 -8.03
C GLY A 681 -25.08 -11.68 -7.32
N ASN A 682 -25.76 -12.36 -6.39
CA ASN A 682 -26.88 -11.79 -5.63
C ASN A 682 -26.41 -10.84 -4.51
N ASP A 683 -27.09 -9.69 -4.40
CA ASP A 683 -26.92 -8.67 -3.36
C ASP A 683 -28.05 -8.83 -2.29
N GLY A 684 -28.24 -10.02 -1.70
CA GLY A 684 -29.34 -10.26 -0.78
C GLY A 684 -29.16 -9.62 0.60
N ALA A 685 -30.28 -9.41 1.31
CA ALA A 685 -30.26 -8.81 2.65
C ALA A 685 -29.86 -9.79 3.77
N ASP A 686 -30.01 -11.12 3.56
CA ASP A 686 -29.69 -12.14 4.55
C ASP A 686 -28.20 -12.55 4.41
N VAL A 687 -27.37 -11.94 5.21
CA VAL A 687 -25.91 -12.13 5.23
C VAL A 687 -25.52 -13.58 5.48
N SER A 688 -26.18 -14.26 6.43
CA SER A 688 -25.84 -15.64 6.79
C SER A 688 -26.16 -16.62 5.68
N LYS A 689 -27.28 -16.41 4.99
CA LYS A 689 -27.69 -17.22 3.85
C LYS A 689 -26.75 -17.02 2.66
N ILE A 690 -26.32 -15.78 2.40
CA ILE A 690 -25.36 -15.49 1.33
C ILE A 690 -24.01 -16.13 1.65
N ASP A 691 -23.50 -15.99 2.88
CA ASP A 691 -22.24 -16.59 3.29
C ASP A 691 -22.28 -18.12 3.11
N ALA A 692 -23.38 -18.77 3.44
CA ALA A 692 -23.55 -20.21 3.24
C ALA A 692 -23.58 -20.60 1.75
N LEU A 693 -24.30 -19.85 0.91
CA LEU A 693 -24.37 -20.10 -0.54
C LEU A 693 -23.01 -19.86 -1.22
N ASP A 694 -22.30 -18.82 -0.83
CA ASP A 694 -20.98 -18.52 -1.37
C ASP A 694 -19.94 -19.57 -0.94
N ALA A 695 -20.01 -20.07 0.31
CA ALA A 695 -19.16 -21.15 0.78
C ALA A 695 -19.41 -22.45 -0.01
N GLU A 696 -20.68 -22.83 -0.21
CA GLU A 696 -21.03 -24.01 -1.03
C GLU A 696 -20.53 -23.83 -2.48
N SER A 697 -20.71 -22.64 -3.06
CA SER A 697 -20.22 -22.34 -4.40
C SER A 697 -18.69 -22.44 -4.47
N LEU A 698 -17.97 -21.90 -3.47
CA LEU A 698 -16.51 -21.97 -3.38
C LEU A 698 -16.01 -23.42 -3.39
N TYR A 699 -16.54 -24.26 -2.49
CA TYR A 699 -16.14 -25.67 -2.40
C TYR A 699 -16.46 -26.43 -3.69
N ARG A 700 -17.66 -26.22 -4.23
CA ARG A 700 -18.08 -26.87 -5.47
C ARG A 700 -17.17 -26.49 -6.64
N THR A 701 -16.84 -25.20 -6.79
CA THR A 701 -15.93 -24.75 -7.85
C THR A 701 -14.52 -25.34 -7.66
N LEU A 702 -14.03 -25.44 -6.43
CA LEU A 702 -12.75 -26.10 -6.15
C LEU A 702 -12.77 -27.56 -6.56
N GLU A 703 -13.79 -28.32 -6.15
CA GLU A 703 -13.88 -29.77 -6.34
C GLU A 703 -14.16 -30.17 -7.79
N LEU A 704 -15.02 -29.42 -8.49
CA LEU A 704 -15.54 -29.83 -9.80
C LEU A 704 -14.86 -29.11 -10.98
N GLU A 705 -14.22 -27.98 -10.74
CA GLU A 705 -13.64 -27.16 -11.82
C GLU A 705 -12.13 -26.97 -11.62
N VAL A 706 -11.70 -26.32 -10.53
CA VAL A 706 -10.31 -25.91 -10.32
C VAL A 706 -9.37 -27.09 -10.22
N VAL A 707 -9.63 -28.00 -9.25
CA VAL A 707 -8.75 -29.15 -8.99
C VAL A 707 -8.69 -30.11 -10.17
N PRO A 708 -9.82 -30.53 -10.76
CA PRO A 708 -9.78 -31.40 -11.95
C PRO A 708 -9.03 -30.77 -13.13
N LEU A 709 -9.27 -29.50 -13.42
CA LEU A 709 -8.61 -28.80 -14.54
C LEU A 709 -7.10 -28.69 -14.34
N PHE A 710 -6.65 -28.35 -13.10
CA PHE A 710 -5.21 -28.22 -12.81
C PHE A 710 -4.47 -29.55 -12.97
N TYR A 711 -5.06 -30.67 -12.55
CA TYR A 711 -4.44 -31.99 -12.59
C TYR A 711 -4.66 -32.76 -13.88
N HIS A 712 -5.50 -32.25 -14.78
CA HIS A 712 -5.64 -32.82 -16.12
C HIS A 712 -4.35 -32.64 -16.92
N ARG A 713 -3.77 -33.75 -17.40
CA ARG A 713 -2.56 -33.75 -18.20
C ARG A 713 -2.85 -34.44 -19.52
N GLU A 714 -2.35 -33.82 -20.61
CA GLU A 714 -2.35 -34.43 -21.93
C GLU A 714 -1.29 -35.55 -22.03
N ALA A 715 -1.18 -36.20 -23.19
CA ALA A 715 -0.25 -37.31 -23.39
C ALA A 715 1.24 -36.92 -23.24
N ASP A 716 1.56 -35.65 -23.42
CA ASP A 716 2.89 -35.06 -23.23
C ASP A 716 3.18 -34.62 -21.78
N GLY A 717 2.20 -34.78 -20.88
CA GLY A 717 2.30 -34.39 -19.48
C GLY A 717 2.04 -32.91 -19.19
N ILE A 718 1.67 -32.11 -20.21
CA ILE A 718 1.43 -30.67 -20.10
C ILE A 718 -0.08 -30.41 -19.87
N PRO A 719 -0.47 -29.48 -18.97
CA PRO A 719 -1.86 -29.14 -18.73
C PRO A 719 -2.38 -28.09 -19.72
N HIS A 720 -2.52 -28.42 -21.00
CA HIS A 720 -2.88 -27.46 -22.06
C HIS A 720 -4.16 -26.68 -21.80
N HIS A 721 -5.18 -27.31 -21.23
CA HIS A 721 -6.43 -26.63 -20.86
C HIS A 721 -6.23 -25.59 -19.75
N TRP A 722 -5.39 -25.89 -18.76
CA TRP A 722 -5.01 -24.90 -17.74
C TRP A 722 -4.22 -23.74 -18.32
N ILE A 723 -3.23 -24.04 -19.18
CA ILE A 723 -2.41 -23.04 -19.84
C ILE A 723 -3.24 -22.16 -20.78
N ALA A 724 -4.21 -22.72 -21.47
CA ALA A 724 -5.13 -21.94 -22.29
C ALA A 724 -5.88 -20.88 -21.44
N MET A 725 -6.33 -21.25 -20.24
CA MET A 725 -6.95 -20.30 -19.31
C MET A 725 -5.95 -19.27 -18.79
N MET A 726 -4.70 -19.67 -18.46
CA MET A 726 -3.61 -18.74 -18.07
C MET A 726 -3.36 -17.70 -19.18
N LYS A 727 -3.20 -18.16 -20.42
CA LYS A 727 -3.04 -17.27 -21.59
C LYS A 727 -4.24 -16.35 -21.75
N ARG A 728 -5.46 -16.90 -21.60
CA ARG A 728 -6.68 -16.09 -21.71
C ARG A 728 -6.74 -15.00 -20.63
N ALA A 729 -6.33 -15.31 -19.37
CA ALA A 729 -6.21 -14.31 -18.33
C ALA A 729 -5.21 -13.20 -18.71
N ILE A 730 -4.01 -13.54 -19.17
CA ILE A 730 -3.01 -12.57 -19.64
C ILE A 730 -3.54 -11.73 -20.80
N GLN A 731 -4.18 -12.36 -21.79
CA GLN A 731 -4.68 -11.71 -22.99
C GLN A 731 -5.76 -10.67 -22.72
N THR A 732 -6.72 -11.01 -21.84
CA THR A 732 -7.93 -10.20 -21.64
C THR A 732 -7.83 -9.23 -20.47
N LEU A 733 -7.07 -9.60 -19.43
CA LEU A 733 -7.03 -8.85 -18.18
C LEU A 733 -5.84 -7.88 -18.10
N ALA A 734 -4.65 -8.29 -18.59
CA ALA A 734 -3.48 -7.42 -18.48
C ALA A 734 -3.64 -6.09 -19.23
N PRO A 735 -4.15 -6.03 -20.48
CA PRO A 735 -4.38 -4.76 -21.16
C PRO A 735 -5.44 -3.88 -20.50
N LYS A 736 -6.45 -4.51 -19.91
CA LYS A 736 -7.61 -3.81 -19.34
C LYS A 736 -7.35 -3.29 -17.92
N TYR A 737 -6.55 -4.00 -17.14
CA TYR A 737 -6.34 -3.72 -15.72
C TYR A 737 -4.89 -3.32 -15.40
N ASN A 738 -4.19 -2.67 -16.33
CA ASN A 738 -2.94 -1.98 -16.04
C ASN A 738 -3.17 -0.52 -15.65
N SER A 739 -2.25 0.05 -14.88
CA SER A 739 -2.38 1.42 -14.39
C SER A 739 -2.05 2.48 -15.46
N ASP A 740 -1.37 2.13 -16.54
CA ASP A 740 -1.18 3.05 -17.67
C ASP A 740 -2.53 3.41 -18.30
N ARG A 741 -3.36 2.39 -18.63
CA ARG A 741 -4.74 2.59 -19.10
C ARG A 741 -5.53 3.45 -18.10
N MET A 742 -5.41 3.15 -16.79
CA MET A 742 -6.10 3.91 -15.74
C MET A 742 -5.67 5.39 -15.74
N VAL A 743 -4.37 5.67 -15.78
CA VAL A 743 -3.82 7.04 -15.80
C VAL A 743 -4.19 7.77 -17.08
N GLU A 744 -4.16 7.09 -18.24
CA GLU A 744 -4.64 7.65 -19.52
C GLU A 744 -6.12 8.05 -19.43
N GLU A 745 -6.95 7.21 -18.82
CA GLU A 745 -8.38 7.55 -18.61
C GLU A 745 -8.55 8.76 -17.70
N TYR A 746 -7.78 8.86 -16.60
CA TYR A 746 -7.77 10.06 -15.77
C TYR A 746 -7.32 11.29 -16.56
N ALA A 747 -6.23 11.18 -17.32
CA ALA A 747 -5.70 12.29 -18.11
C ALA A 747 -6.72 12.84 -19.10
N HIS A 748 -7.43 11.98 -19.82
CA HIS A 748 -8.36 12.38 -20.86
C HIS A 748 -9.78 12.70 -20.34
N LYS A 749 -10.31 11.91 -19.40
CA LYS A 749 -11.71 12.04 -18.95
C LYS A 749 -11.90 12.96 -17.76
N VAL A 750 -10.86 13.13 -16.92
CA VAL A 750 -10.98 13.81 -15.63
C VAL A 750 -10.09 15.04 -15.55
N TYR A 751 -8.82 14.96 -15.98
CA TYR A 751 -7.89 16.08 -15.84
C TYR A 751 -8.00 17.10 -17.00
N SER A 752 -8.30 16.65 -18.21
CA SER A 752 -8.37 17.50 -19.41
C SER A 752 -9.74 18.13 -19.67
N GLU A 753 -10.76 17.86 -18.85
CA GLU A 753 -12.02 18.61 -18.96
C GLU A 753 -11.75 20.09 -18.77
N ASN A 754 -12.25 20.91 -19.71
CA ASN A 754 -11.97 22.33 -19.80
C ASN A 754 -12.22 23.05 -18.47
N VAL A 755 -11.15 23.57 -17.89
CA VAL A 755 -11.20 24.63 -16.89
C VAL A 755 -11.58 25.90 -17.64
N LEU A 756 -12.86 26.26 -17.67
CA LEU A 756 -13.34 27.51 -18.26
C LEU A 756 -12.84 28.71 -17.46
#